data_cd744cc88760403551b5f9dc132a08ec
#
_entry.id   cd744cc88760403551b5f9dc132a08ec
#
_cell.length_a   1.000
_cell.length_b   1.000
_cell.length_c   1.000
_cell.angle_alpha   90.00
_cell.angle_beta   90.00
_cell.angle_gamma   90.00
#
_symmetry.space_group_name_H-M   'P 1'
#
loop_
_entity.id
_entity.type
_entity.pdbx_description
1 polymer ?
#
loop_
_entity_poly.entity_id
_entity_poly.type
_entity_poly.pdbx_seq_one_letter_code
_entity_poly.pdbx_strand_id
1 'polypeptide(L)'
;MSSYSTSSVNTQNYKPFSLQELEQRDRFVHRHIGPSENDISEMLKSLGMNSLDELINRTVPDSIRMSGELDLPGSRSETEVLNELRSMANRNQVAKSMIGMGYHSTILPGVIQRNLLENPGWYTAYTPYQPEVSQGRLEALLNFQQMIIDLSGMDVANASLLDEATAAAEAMTFCKRVSRSKSMRFFVADDCHPQTIDVLKTRAEPMGFELIFDNIREQLENPEADLFGALIQYPGTYGDIHDIEKLIEKWHELGAMVTVASDPLSLVLLKPPGELGADVVIGSSQRFGVPMGFGGPHAAFFAARDKNMRSIPGRLIGASIDRRGKTALRMALQTREQHIRREKATSNICTAQVLLGVIAGCYAVYHGPDGLKIIAQRIHRLTNILKAGMKQLGFSADNIYYFDTLTFSLEKKCDSIYERALEEGINLRKTDSEQLGISLDEETTKEDIVTLWRVFAGDKKLPSIDELDSHFMDLSNDSGIPKNLRRTSEILTHPVFHQYHSETAMLRYLRYLQDKDIALDRAMIPLGSCTMKLNATSEMIPISWPEFANIHPFAPPQQTEGYRDLIGELENALIQITGFDAVSMQPNSGAQGEYAGLLTIRSYHKSRGEEQRNVCLIPSSAHGTNPASATLASMKIIIVKCDQDGNIDLENLRILAEKHAENLAALMITYPSTHGVFEDSLIQICDIIHENGGQVYMDGANLNALMGIAQPGKLGPDVLHINLHKTFCIPHGGGGPGMGPIGLKEHLAKFAPNHSVVPIEGLPLENTAVSAAPWGSPGILPISLVFIQLMGGSGLKKSSQVAILSANYLAQRLKEHYPIVYTGKNGLIAHECIIDVRPLKEVSGITEEDIAKRLIDYGFHAPTMSWPVPGTLMIEPTESEPKAEIDRFCEAMISISKETQRVESGAWDKIDNPLKNSPHPSEDLTDPEWSHSYSQEVAVYPLASLRRHKYWPPVARVDNVHGDRNVVCSCPPLESYEEGE
;
A
#
# COMPACT_ATOMS: atom_id res chain seq x y z
N MET A 1 36.25 -50.39 -8.40
CA MET A 1 36.40 -50.25 -6.96
C MET A 1 37.32 -49.05 -6.75
N SER A 2 36.77 -47.87 -6.55
CA SER A 2 37.55 -46.64 -6.31
C SER A 2 37.52 -46.40 -4.80
N SER A 3 38.69 -46.41 -4.18
CA SER A 3 38.91 -46.19 -2.77
C SER A 3 38.56 -44.77 -2.36
N TYR A 4 37.51 -44.58 -1.58
CA TYR A 4 37.27 -43.32 -0.86
C TYR A 4 38.33 -43.15 0.21
N SER A 5 39.23 -42.19 0.05
CA SER A 5 40.12 -41.78 1.14
C SER A 5 39.28 -41.01 2.18
N THR A 6 39.20 -41.56 3.36
CA THR A 6 38.71 -40.86 4.56
C THR A 6 39.70 -39.74 4.91
N SER A 7 39.39 -38.53 4.54
CA SER A 7 40.09 -37.38 5.08
C SER A 7 39.85 -37.34 6.57
N SER A 8 40.92 -37.49 7.39
CA SER A 8 40.90 -37.26 8.82
C SER A 8 40.37 -35.84 9.10
N VAL A 9 39.22 -35.76 9.75
CA VAL A 9 38.72 -34.52 10.32
C VAL A 9 39.75 -34.02 11.33
N ASN A 10 40.34 -32.91 11.04
CA ASN A 10 41.34 -32.25 11.89
C ASN A 10 40.62 -31.72 13.16
N THR A 11 40.72 -32.46 14.25
CA THR A 11 40.10 -32.16 15.55
C THR A 11 40.89 -31.14 16.37
N GLN A 12 41.79 -30.40 15.79
CA GLN A 12 42.56 -29.37 16.47
C GLN A 12 41.87 -28.00 16.35
N ASN A 13 41.39 -27.53 17.49
CA ASN A 13 40.85 -26.19 17.81
C ASN A 13 39.31 -26.08 17.92
N TYR A 14 38.67 -26.98 18.61
CA TYR A 14 37.35 -26.66 19.21
C TYR A 14 37.60 -25.74 20.42
N LYS A 15 37.42 -24.42 20.23
CA LYS A 15 37.25 -23.50 21.33
C LYS A 15 35.93 -23.88 22.01
N PRO A 16 35.92 -24.20 23.31
CA PRO A 16 34.67 -24.49 23.97
C PRO A 16 33.80 -23.24 23.99
N PHE A 17 32.61 -23.32 23.41
CA PHE A 17 31.61 -22.24 23.48
C PHE A 17 31.00 -22.21 24.88
N SER A 18 30.75 -21.05 25.43
CA SER A 18 29.91 -20.87 26.61
C SER A 18 28.45 -21.27 26.31
N LEU A 19 27.68 -21.60 27.34
CA LEU A 19 26.26 -21.92 27.16
C LEU A 19 25.52 -20.75 26.49
N GLN A 20 25.83 -19.50 26.86
CA GLN A 20 25.30 -18.30 26.27
C GLN A 20 25.57 -18.20 24.75
N GLU A 21 26.80 -18.54 24.30
CA GLU A 21 27.13 -18.61 22.88
C GLU A 21 26.40 -19.75 22.17
N LEU A 22 26.13 -20.87 22.86
CA LEU A 22 25.39 -21.99 22.28
C LEU A 22 23.89 -21.76 22.20
N GLU A 23 23.32 -20.91 23.02
CA GLU A 23 21.91 -20.49 22.96
C GLU A 23 21.57 -19.74 21.66
N GLN A 24 22.55 -19.04 21.06
CA GLN A 24 22.41 -18.35 19.78
C GLN A 24 21.13 -17.47 19.68
N ARG A 25 20.83 -16.69 20.72
CA ARG A 25 19.65 -15.81 20.75
C ARG A 25 19.66 -14.77 19.62
N ASP A 26 20.82 -14.36 19.16
CA ASP A 26 21.06 -13.44 18.04
C ASP A 26 21.10 -14.14 16.66
N ARG A 27 20.74 -15.42 16.60
CA ARG A 27 20.81 -16.21 15.34
C ARG A 27 20.02 -15.58 14.20
N PHE A 28 18.92 -14.92 14.49
CA PHE A 28 18.12 -14.23 13.47
C PHE A 28 18.88 -13.06 12.84
N VAL A 29 19.62 -12.27 13.62
CA VAL A 29 20.44 -11.16 13.10
C VAL A 29 21.37 -11.64 11.99
N HIS A 30 22.03 -12.78 12.18
CA HIS A 30 22.92 -13.39 11.18
C HIS A 30 22.19 -13.99 9.96
N ARG A 31 20.88 -14.20 10.03
CA ARG A 31 20.07 -14.68 8.90
C ARG A 31 19.37 -13.57 8.16
N HIS A 32 19.06 -12.47 8.84
CA HIS A 32 18.52 -11.25 8.22
C HIS A 32 19.60 -10.52 7.44
N ILE A 33 20.77 -10.31 8.03
CA ILE A 33 21.90 -9.66 7.37
C ILE A 33 22.52 -10.63 6.37
N GLY A 34 22.46 -10.27 5.08
CA GLY A 34 22.88 -11.13 3.98
C GLY A 34 24.38 -11.40 3.93
N PRO A 35 25.28 -10.38 4.06
CA PRO A 35 26.72 -10.60 4.09
C PRO A 35 27.16 -11.26 5.41
N SER A 36 27.96 -12.33 5.30
CA SER A 36 28.62 -12.95 6.46
C SER A 36 29.72 -12.02 7.04
N GLU A 37 30.22 -12.32 8.25
CA GLU A 37 31.33 -11.54 8.84
C GLU A 37 32.58 -11.51 7.95
N ASN A 38 32.84 -12.60 7.22
CA ASN A 38 33.93 -12.65 6.24
C ASN A 38 33.63 -11.75 5.04
N ASP A 39 32.39 -11.77 4.53
CA ASP A 39 31.99 -10.88 3.43
C ASP A 39 32.08 -9.42 3.85
N ILE A 40 31.59 -9.06 5.05
CA ILE A 40 31.71 -7.71 5.62
C ILE A 40 33.18 -7.28 5.66
N SER A 41 34.07 -8.16 6.14
CA SER A 41 35.52 -7.87 6.20
C SER A 41 36.12 -7.65 4.81
N GLU A 42 35.73 -8.47 3.81
CA GLU A 42 36.18 -8.31 2.42
C GLU A 42 35.65 -7.01 1.79
N MET A 43 34.38 -6.67 2.02
CA MET A 43 33.76 -5.45 1.52
C MET A 43 34.44 -4.22 2.13
N LEU A 44 34.67 -4.18 3.44
CA LEU A 44 35.40 -3.14 4.15
C LEU A 44 36.85 -2.97 3.61
N LYS A 45 37.54 -4.07 3.43
CA LYS A 45 38.91 -4.08 2.87
C LYS A 45 38.94 -3.46 1.47
N SER A 46 37.96 -3.72 0.62
CA SER A 46 37.85 -3.12 -0.71
C SER A 46 37.68 -1.60 -0.67
N LEU A 47 37.13 -1.08 0.44
CA LEU A 47 36.99 0.35 0.72
C LEU A 47 38.21 0.95 1.48
N GLY A 48 39.23 0.13 1.81
CA GLY A 48 40.39 0.55 2.61
C GLY A 48 40.07 0.82 4.07
N MET A 49 39.11 0.06 4.65
CA MET A 49 38.64 0.19 6.04
C MET A 49 38.77 -1.12 6.81
N ASN A 50 38.83 -1.03 8.15
CA ASN A 50 39.05 -2.15 9.04
C ASN A 50 37.82 -2.56 9.84
N SER A 51 36.81 -1.66 9.99
CA SER A 51 35.59 -1.93 10.77
C SER A 51 34.39 -1.15 10.25
N LEU A 52 33.18 -1.63 10.61
CA LEU A 52 31.93 -0.90 10.35
C LEU A 52 31.92 0.47 11.05
N ASP A 53 32.44 0.57 12.26
CA ASP A 53 32.52 1.85 12.98
C ASP A 53 33.44 2.85 12.27
N GLU A 54 34.56 2.40 11.67
CA GLU A 54 35.40 3.27 10.84
C GLU A 54 34.61 3.78 9.61
N LEU A 55 33.85 2.93 8.95
CA LEU A 55 32.98 3.33 7.84
C LEU A 55 31.96 4.39 8.27
N ILE A 56 31.24 4.16 9.37
CA ILE A 56 30.26 5.10 9.88
C ILE A 56 30.91 6.42 10.29
N ASN A 57 32.04 6.39 10.97
CA ASN A 57 32.77 7.58 11.37
C ASN A 57 33.23 8.44 10.19
N ARG A 58 33.49 7.82 9.04
CA ARG A 58 33.90 8.52 7.81
C ARG A 58 32.72 8.95 6.93
N THR A 59 31.56 8.31 7.05
CA THR A 59 30.39 8.54 6.18
C THR A 59 29.37 9.47 6.83
N VAL A 60 29.10 9.29 8.13
CA VAL A 60 28.06 10.00 8.87
C VAL A 60 28.66 11.22 9.59
N PRO A 61 28.09 12.43 9.44
CA PRO A 61 28.55 13.62 10.14
C PRO A 61 28.57 13.46 11.67
N ASP A 62 29.59 13.98 12.32
CA ASP A 62 29.72 13.93 13.79
C ASP A 62 28.54 14.61 14.51
N SER A 63 27.99 15.67 13.91
CA SER A 63 26.91 16.49 14.46
C SER A 63 25.58 15.73 14.63
N ILE A 64 25.37 14.65 13.86
CA ILE A 64 24.12 13.89 13.88
C ILE A 64 24.25 12.52 14.53
N ARG A 65 25.47 12.04 14.76
CA ARG A 65 25.68 10.70 15.33
C ARG A 65 25.18 10.64 16.77
N MET A 66 24.34 9.63 17.05
CA MET A 66 23.89 9.39 18.41
C MET A 66 25.05 8.88 19.28
N SER A 67 25.03 9.29 20.54
CA SER A 67 25.96 8.77 21.56
C SER A 67 25.29 7.60 22.30
N GLY A 68 25.95 6.46 22.36
CA GLY A 68 25.45 5.27 23.06
C GLY A 68 24.70 4.29 22.14
N GLU A 69 23.94 3.40 22.74
CA GLU A 69 23.13 2.38 22.08
C GLU A 69 21.65 2.77 22.11
N LEU A 70 20.83 2.15 21.26
CA LEU A 70 19.36 2.26 21.32
C LEU A 70 18.87 1.66 22.64
N ASP A 71 17.97 2.36 23.33
CA ASP A 71 17.31 1.86 24.53
C ASP A 71 16.21 0.84 24.14
N LEU A 72 16.65 -0.29 23.60
CA LEU A 72 15.82 -1.42 23.20
C LEU A 72 16.40 -2.70 23.78
N PRO A 73 15.55 -3.69 24.05
CA PRO A 73 16.03 -5.03 24.44
C PRO A 73 17.04 -5.60 23.45
N GLY A 74 17.88 -6.52 23.90
CA GLY A 74 18.75 -7.31 23.04
C GLY A 74 17.95 -8.21 22.10
N SER A 75 18.61 -8.74 21.06
CA SER A 75 18.02 -9.70 20.12
C SER A 75 17.45 -10.93 20.86
N ARG A 76 16.35 -11.45 20.35
CA ARG A 76 15.62 -12.61 20.92
C ARG A 76 15.50 -13.71 19.89
N SER A 77 15.31 -14.94 20.34
CA SER A 77 15.07 -16.05 19.43
C SER A 77 13.65 -15.98 18.81
N GLU A 78 13.48 -16.55 17.62
CA GLU A 78 12.17 -16.63 16.96
C GLU A 78 11.10 -17.31 17.82
N THR A 79 11.49 -18.37 18.54
CA THR A 79 10.58 -19.08 19.46
C THR A 79 10.09 -18.18 20.60
N GLU A 80 10.98 -17.40 21.21
CA GLU A 80 10.61 -16.45 22.28
C GLU A 80 9.65 -15.39 21.76
N VAL A 81 9.99 -14.76 20.62
CA VAL A 81 9.18 -13.68 20.02
C VAL A 81 7.82 -14.20 19.57
N LEU A 82 7.76 -15.33 18.86
CA LEU A 82 6.48 -15.91 18.41
C LEU A 82 5.60 -16.38 19.58
N ASN A 83 6.17 -16.90 20.67
CA ASN A 83 5.42 -17.28 21.87
C ASN A 83 4.84 -16.05 22.58
N GLU A 84 5.59 -14.97 22.69
CA GLU A 84 5.09 -13.73 23.27
C GLU A 84 3.97 -13.12 22.40
N LEU A 85 4.18 -13.07 21.09
CA LEU A 85 3.14 -12.60 20.18
C LEU A 85 1.89 -13.47 20.21
N ARG A 86 2.04 -14.80 20.39
CA ARG A 86 0.90 -15.70 20.60
C ARG A 86 0.20 -15.39 21.94
N SER A 87 0.95 -15.02 22.99
CA SER A 87 0.36 -14.58 24.26
C SER A 87 -0.42 -13.27 24.11
N MET A 88 0.09 -12.31 23.31
CA MET A 88 -0.67 -11.08 22.95
C MET A 88 -1.93 -11.45 22.17
N ALA A 89 -1.81 -12.26 21.12
CA ALA A 89 -2.94 -12.71 20.30
C ALA A 89 -4.05 -13.34 21.16
N ASN A 90 -3.70 -14.20 22.11
CA ASN A 90 -4.64 -14.88 23.00
C ASN A 90 -5.39 -13.93 23.97
N ARG A 91 -4.97 -12.67 24.10
CA ARG A 91 -5.73 -11.66 24.84
C ARG A 91 -6.81 -10.99 23.99
N ASN A 92 -6.76 -11.15 22.68
CA ASN A 92 -7.84 -10.77 21.79
C ASN A 92 -8.96 -11.82 21.83
N GLN A 93 -10.21 -11.39 21.70
CA GLN A 93 -11.38 -12.26 21.66
C GLN A 93 -12.00 -12.16 20.26
N VAL A 94 -11.91 -13.27 19.51
CA VAL A 94 -12.54 -13.38 18.19
C VAL A 94 -14.02 -13.67 18.38
N ALA A 95 -14.81 -12.60 18.52
CA ALA A 95 -16.26 -12.70 18.57
C ALA A 95 -16.86 -12.63 17.16
N LYS A 96 -18.08 -13.19 16.98
CA LYS A 96 -18.80 -13.07 15.72
C LYS A 96 -19.21 -11.62 15.51
N SER A 97 -18.63 -10.95 14.54
CA SER A 97 -18.92 -9.55 14.27
C SER A 97 -20.16 -9.41 13.38
N MET A 98 -21.15 -8.69 13.87
CA MET A 98 -22.32 -8.25 13.11
C MET A 98 -22.43 -6.71 13.15
N ILE A 99 -21.29 -6.03 13.28
CA ILE A 99 -21.19 -4.58 13.32
C ILE A 99 -21.39 -3.98 11.92
N GLY A 100 -20.84 -4.59 10.89
CA GLY A 100 -20.87 -4.07 9.52
C GLY A 100 -19.99 -2.84 9.33
N MET A 101 -20.59 -1.72 8.90
CA MET A 101 -19.87 -0.45 8.67
C MET A 101 -18.70 -0.58 7.68
N GLY A 102 -18.87 -1.39 6.62
CA GLY A 102 -17.87 -1.61 5.58
C GLY A 102 -16.82 -2.67 5.92
N TYR A 103 -16.94 -3.37 7.06
CA TYR A 103 -16.06 -4.47 7.48
C TYR A 103 -16.90 -5.73 7.79
N HIS A 104 -16.58 -6.84 7.16
CA HIS A 104 -17.38 -8.07 7.23
C HIS A 104 -16.47 -9.30 7.31
N SER A 105 -16.90 -10.34 8.03
CA SER A 105 -16.22 -11.62 7.96
C SER A 105 -16.40 -12.23 6.57
N THR A 106 -15.33 -12.85 6.08
CA THR A 106 -15.30 -13.47 4.75
C THR A 106 -14.44 -14.72 4.77
N ILE A 107 -14.76 -15.67 3.90
CA ILE A 107 -14.04 -16.94 3.82
C ILE A 107 -12.98 -16.85 2.73
N LEU A 108 -11.73 -16.56 3.12
CA LEU A 108 -10.61 -16.60 2.19
C LEU A 108 -10.32 -18.07 1.78
N PRO A 109 -10.46 -18.45 0.49
CA PRO A 109 -10.12 -19.78 0.05
C PRO A 109 -8.69 -20.18 0.39
N GLY A 110 -8.49 -21.36 0.99
CA GLY A 110 -7.16 -21.80 1.44
C GLY A 110 -6.11 -21.81 0.34
N VAL A 111 -6.50 -22.10 -0.90
CA VAL A 111 -5.59 -22.05 -2.05
C VAL A 111 -5.10 -20.63 -2.34
N ILE A 112 -5.91 -19.61 -2.12
CA ILE A 112 -5.53 -18.20 -2.27
C ILE A 112 -4.69 -17.77 -1.07
N GLN A 113 -5.10 -18.09 0.15
CA GLN A 113 -4.33 -17.78 1.35
C GLN A 113 -2.89 -18.29 1.24
N ARG A 114 -2.72 -19.58 0.98
CA ARG A 114 -1.42 -20.23 0.95
C ARG A 114 -0.54 -19.80 -0.21
N ASN A 115 -1.11 -19.65 -1.41
CA ASN A 115 -0.34 -19.45 -2.64
C ASN A 115 -0.31 -18.00 -3.13
N LEU A 116 -0.93 -17.07 -2.39
CA LEU A 116 -0.88 -15.65 -2.67
C LEU A 116 -0.52 -14.85 -1.42
N LEU A 117 -1.38 -14.81 -0.39
CA LEU A 117 -1.13 -14.01 0.83
C LEU A 117 0.14 -14.43 1.56
N GLU A 118 0.39 -15.73 1.69
CA GLU A 118 1.54 -16.32 2.40
C GLU A 118 2.72 -16.64 1.45
N ASN A 119 2.64 -16.27 0.18
CA ASN A 119 3.65 -16.62 -0.82
C ASN A 119 4.59 -15.46 -1.13
N PRO A 120 5.91 -15.59 -0.84
CA PRO A 120 6.89 -14.52 -1.08
C PRO A 120 7.00 -14.09 -2.54
N GLY A 121 6.70 -14.96 -3.52
CA GLY A 121 6.66 -14.57 -4.92
C GLY A 121 5.58 -13.52 -5.24
N TRP A 122 4.61 -13.33 -4.37
CA TRP A 122 3.58 -12.31 -4.48
C TRP A 122 3.83 -11.13 -3.54
N TYR A 123 4.03 -11.38 -2.23
CA TYR A 123 4.12 -10.28 -1.27
C TYR A 123 5.47 -9.54 -1.30
N THR A 124 6.54 -10.12 -1.83
CA THR A 124 7.84 -9.43 -1.95
C THR A 124 8.03 -8.66 -3.24
N ALA A 125 7.05 -8.66 -4.14
CA ALA A 125 7.08 -7.89 -5.37
C ALA A 125 6.88 -6.39 -5.12
N TYR A 126 7.32 -5.54 -6.06
CA TYR A 126 7.12 -4.10 -6.02
C TYR A 126 6.07 -3.63 -7.05
N THR A 127 5.77 -2.35 -7.05
CA THR A 127 4.93 -1.69 -8.07
C THR A 127 5.41 -2.06 -9.48
N PRO A 128 4.52 -2.41 -10.41
CA PRO A 128 4.90 -2.89 -11.75
C PRO A 128 5.36 -1.77 -12.69
N TYR A 129 6.34 -0.96 -12.26
CA TYR A 129 6.94 0.09 -13.10
C TYR A 129 7.65 -0.48 -14.34
N GLN A 130 8.14 -1.72 -14.24
CA GLN A 130 8.73 -2.45 -15.36
C GLN A 130 7.77 -3.57 -15.77
N PRO A 131 6.98 -3.34 -16.82
CA PRO A 131 5.92 -4.26 -17.20
C PRO A 131 6.45 -5.62 -17.65
N GLU A 132 7.63 -5.69 -18.25
CA GLU A 132 8.19 -6.92 -18.81
C GLU A 132 8.53 -7.97 -17.72
N VAL A 133 8.68 -7.56 -16.46
CA VAL A 133 8.93 -8.46 -15.31
C VAL A 133 7.77 -8.49 -14.33
N SER A 134 6.58 -8.08 -14.78
CA SER A 134 5.42 -7.88 -13.92
C SER A 134 4.10 -8.31 -14.58
N GLN A 135 4.14 -9.10 -15.66
CA GLN A 135 2.95 -9.44 -16.44
C GLN A 135 1.91 -10.22 -15.65
N GLY A 136 2.33 -11.04 -14.68
CA GLY A 136 1.42 -11.79 -13.82
C GLY A 136 0.66 -10.89 -12.85
N ARG A 137 1.37 -9.97 -12.16
CA ARG A 137 0.72 -8.98 -11.28
C ARG A 137 -0.19 -8.04 -12.07
N LEU A 138 0.24 -7.61 -13.25
CA LEU A 138 -0.56 -6.74 -14.11
C LEU A 138 -1.85 -7.43 -14.57
N GLU A 139 -1.80 -8.72 -14.91
CA GLU A 139 -2.98 -9.52 -15.26
C GLU A 139 -3.93 -9.65 -14.05
N ALA A 140 -3.40 -9.98 -12.88
CA ALA A 140 -4.22 -10.07 -11.66
C ALA A 140 -4.89 -8.72 -11.28
N LEU A 141 -4.20 -7.60 -11.44
CA LEU A 141 -4.75 -6.27 -11.22
C LEU A 141 -5.77 -5.88 -12.28
N LEU A 142 -5.58 -6.30 -13.51
CA LEU A 142 -6.56 -6.07 -14.57
C LEU A 142 -7.85 -6.86 -14.32
N ASN A 143 -7.74 -8.09 -13.78
CA ASN A 143 -8.90 -8.86 -13.32
C ASN A 143 -9.67 -8.14 -12.21
N PHE A 144 -8.94 -7.52 -11.26
CA PHE A 144 -9.56 -6.67 -10.23
C PHE A 144 -10.31 -5.48 -10.83
N GLN A 145 -9.70 -4.76 -11.78
CA GLN A 145 -10.35 -3.64 -12.45
C GLN A 145 -11.62 -4.11 -13.21
N GLN A 146 -11.54 -5.22 -13.94
CA GLN A 146 -12.69 -5.79 -14.66
C GLN A 146 -13.81 -6.19 -13.72
N MET A 147 -13.48 -6.83 -12.60
CA MET A 147 -14.46 -7.17 -11.56
C MET A 147 -15.22 -5.92 -11.08
N ILE A 148 -14.51 -4.84 -10.78
CA ILE A 148 -15.13 -3.59 -10.30
C ILE A 148 -15.96 -2.92 -11.41
N ILE A 149 -15.47 -2.89 -12.66
CA ILE A 149 -16.22 -2.39 -13.81
C ILE A 149 -17.56 -3.13 -13.93
N ASP A 150 -17.53 -4.45 -13.95
CA ASP A 150 -18.72 -5.29 -14.14
C ASP A 150 -19.71 -5.14 -12.98
N LEU A 151 -19.23 -5.13 -11.73
CA LEU A 151 -20.11 -5.01 -10.56
C LEU A 151 -20.71 -3.60 -10.44
N SER A 152 -19.94 -2.55 -10.64
CA SER A 152 -20.38 -1.16 -10.49
C SER A 152 -21.19 -0.63 -11.68
N GLY A 153 -21.10 -1.26 -12.85
CA GLY A 153 -21.70 -0.78 -14.11
C GLY A 153 -21.02 0.49 -14.63
N MET A 154 -19.75 0.70 -14.28
CA MET A 154 -18.94 1.82 -14.74
C MET A 154 -18.06 1.44 -15.92
N ASP A 155 -17.46 2.44 -16.58
CA ASP A 155 -16.68 2.21 -17.80
C ASP A 155 -15.21 1.89 -17.52
N VAL A 156 -14.66 2.39 -16.40
CA VAL A 156 -13.26 2.22 -16.01
C VAL A 156 -13.11 2.21 -14.49
N ALA A 157 -12.21 1.36 -13.98
CA ALA A 157 -11.85 1.32 -12.56
C ALA A 157 -10.32 1.36 -12.37
N ASN A 158 -9.87 1.88 -11.23
CA ASN A 158 -8.46 1.86 -10.87
C ASN A 158 -8.02 0.50 -10.27
N ALA A 159 -6.71 0.35 -10.10
CA ALA A 159 -6.07 -0.87 -9.58
C ALA A 159 -5.87 -0.83 -8.05
N SER A 160 -6.67 -0.15 -7.34
CA SER A 160 -6.90 0.02 -5.89
C SER A 160 -6.55 1.41 -5.36
N LEU A 161 -7.13 1.71 -4.18
CA LEU A 161 -6.80 2.82 -3.28
C LEU A 161 -6.55 2.27 -1.86
N LEU A 162 -6.57 3.15 -0.84
CA LEU A 162 -6.17 2.80 0.53
C LEU A 162 -7.33 2.18 1.34
N ASP A 163 -8.45 2.90 1.45
CA ASP A 163 -9.70 2.47 2.09
C ASP A 163 -10.88 3.24 1.51
N GLU A 164 -12.12 2.86 1.88
CA GLU A 164 -13.33 3.51 1.35
C GLU A 164 -13.38 4.99 1.70
N ALA A 165 -13.02 5.36 2.92
CA ALA A 165 -13.07 6.75 3.37
C ALA A 165 -12.10 7.65 2.60
N THR A 166 -10.89 7.17 2.33
CA THR A 166 -9.94 7.89 1.47
C THR A 166 -10.38 7.92 0.02
N ALA A 167 -11.03 6.85 -0.48
CA ALA A 167 -11.62 6.86 -1.82
C ALA A 167 -12.76 7.88 -1.95
N ALA A 168 -13.59 8.06 -0.91
CA ALA A 168 -14.60 9.11 -0.84
C ALA A 168 -13.99 10.52 -0.86
N ALA A 169 -12.92 10.74 -0.10
CA ALA A 169 -12.19 12.01 -0.10
C ALA A 169 -11.54 12.31 -1.47
N GLU A 170 -10.98 11.30 -2.13
CA GLU A 170 -10.50 11.43 -3.50
C GLU A 170 -11.64 11.72 -4.49
N ALA A 171 -12.82 11.11 -4.30
CA ALA A 171 -14.00 11.36 -5.14
C ALA A 171 -14.52 12.79 -4.99
N MET A 172 -14.55 13.34 -3.78
CA MET A 172 -14.89 14.75 -3.54
C MET A 172 -13.95 15.68 -4.31
N THR A 173 -12.63 15.48 -4.21
CA THR A 173 -11.65 16.29 -4.94
C THR A 173 -11.71 16.08 -6.46
N PHE A 174 -12.00 14.87 -6.90
CA PHE A 174 -12.25 14.55 -8.29
C PHE A 174 -13.48 15.27 -8.83
N CYS A 175 -14.61 15.23 -8.13
CA CYS A 175 -15.84 15.94 -8.50
C CYS A 175 -15.56 17.43 -8.66
N LYS A 176 -14.85 18.07 -7.72
CA LYS A 176 -14.48 19.49 -7.83
C LYS A 176 -13.61 19.80 -9.05
N ARG A 177 -12.67 18.94 -9.38
CA ARG A 177 -11.74 19.11 -10.51
C ARG A 177 -12.45 18.97 -11.86
N VAL A 178 -13.43 18.05 -11.94
CA VAL A 178 -14.11 17.71 -13.20
C VAL A 178 -15.39 18.50 -13.41
N SER A 179 -16.11 18.85 -12.34
CA SER A 179 -17.34 19.63 -12.39
C SER A 179 -17.09 21.04 -12.99
N ARG A 180 -18.07 21.54 -13.72
CA ARG A 180 -18.12 22.92 -14.19
C ARG A 180 -18.71 23.88 -13.16
N SER A 181 -19.27 23.36 -12.06
CA SER A 181 -19.84 24.16 -10.98
C SER A 181 -18.76 25.00 -10.28
N LYS A 182 -19.09 26.26 -10.00
CA LYS A 182 -18.25 27.16 -9.19
C LYS A 182 -18.50 27.03 -7.69
N SER A 183 -19.52 26.25 -7.30
CA SER A 183 -19.84 26.00 -5.90
C SER A 183 -18.64 25.42 -5.14
N MET A 184 -18.57 25.69 -3.85
CA MET A 184 -17.64 25.06 -2.91
C MET A 184 -18.37 24.09 -1.98
N ARG A 185 -19.64 23.78 -2.27
CA ARG A 185 -20.50 22.93 -1.45
C ARG A 185 -20.56 21.52 -2.00
N PHE A 186 -20.40 20.55 -1.10
CA PHE A 186 -20.47 19.12 -1.38
C PHE A 186 -21.47 18.45 -0.46
N PHE A 187 -22.43 17.75 -1.03
CA PHE A 187 -23.43 17.02 -0.25
C PHE A 187 -22.88 15.66 0.20
N VAL A 188 -23.18 15.28 1.43
CA VAL A 188 -22.88 13.98 2.01
C VAL A 188 -24.14 13.45 2.69
N ALA A 189 -24.65 12.32 2.24
CA ALA A 189 -25.80 11.69 2.87
C ALA A 189 -25.48 11.32 4.33
N ASP A 190 -26.43 11.58 5.24
CA ASP A 190 -26.25 11.33 6.68
C ASP A 190 -26.14 9.83 7.04
N ASP A 191 -26.53 8.96 6.09
CA ASP A 191 -26.40 7.52 6.16
C ASP A 191 -25.12 6.96 5.52
N CYS A 192 -24.12 7.81 5.22
CA CYS A 192 -22.75 7.38 4.94
C CYS A 192 -22.08 6.81 6.21
N HIS A 193 -21.09 5.96 6.05
CA HIS A 193 -20.35 5.44 7.21
C HIS A 193 -19.69 6.58 8.00
N PRO A 194 -19.77 6.57 9.35
CA PRO A 194 -19.22 7.65 10.19
C PRO A 194 -17.73 7.91 9.97
N GLN A 195 -16.93 6.87 9.80
CA GLN A 195 -15.50 6.99 9.49
C GLN A 195 -15.25 7.63 8.11
N THR A 196 -16.13 7.42 7.13
CA THR A 196 -16.06 8.08 5.82
C THR A 196 -16.36 9.57 5.96
N ILE A 197 -17.38 9.93 6.72
CA ILE A 197 -17.72 11.33 7.04
C ILE A 197 -16.53 12.03 7.73
N ASP A 198 -15.85 11.34 8.65
CA ASP A 198 -14.73 11.89 9.41
C ASP A 198 -13.54 12.26 8.48
N VAL A 199 -13.14 11.34 7.59
CA VAL A 199 -12.08 11.59 6.62
C VAL A 199 -12.47 12.67 5.59
N LEU A 200 -13.74 12.74 5.20
CA LEU A 200 -14.23 13.84 4.34
C LEU A 200 -14.08 15.21 5.00
N LYS A 201 -14.39 15.33 6.30
CA LYS A 201 -14.16 16.57 7.08
C LYS A 201 -12.68 16.96 7.05
N THR A 202 -11.78 16.00 7.29
CA THR A 202 -10.33 16.22 7.23
C THR A 202 -9.88 16.75 5.87
N ARG A 203 -10.41 16.21 4.77
CA ARG A 203 -10.06 16.62 3.41
C ARG A 203 -10.70 17.96 3.02
N ALA A 204 -11.93 18.24 3.46
CA ALA A 204 -12.69 19.42 3.08
C ALA A 204 -12.13 20.70 3.72
N GLU A 205 -11.71 20.63 4.99
CA GLU A 205 -11.28 21.82 5.77
C GLU A 205 -10.14 22.59 5.08
N PRO A 206 -8.97 22.00 4.77
CA PRO A 206 -7.90 22.77 4.14
C PRO A 206 -8.25 23.27 2.75
N MET A 207 -9.14 22.57 2.04
CA MET A 207 -9.57 22.94 0.69
C MET A 207 -10.68 24.02 0.68
N GLY A 208 -11.22 24.38 1.84
CA GLY A 208 -12.32 25.34 1.98
C GLY A 208 -13.63 24.83 1.39
N PHE A 209 -13.86 23.51 1.38
CA PHE A 209 -15.14 22.95 0.97
C PHE A 209 -16.13 22.98 2.12
N GLU A 210 -17.37 23.35 1.84
CA GLU A 210 -18.50 23.26 2.76
C GLU A 210 -19.20 21.92 2.56
N LEU A 211 -19.24 21.11 3.61
CA LEU A 211 -19.97 19.84 3.61
C LEU A 211 -21.40 20.07 4.07
N ILE A 212 -22.38 19.64 3.26
CA ILE A 212 -23.81 19.67 3.57
C ILE A 212 -24.26 18.27 3.93
N PHE A 213 -24.70 18.09 5.15
CA PHE A 213 -25.23 16.82 5.65
C PHE A 213 -26.74 16.87 5.72
N ASP A 214 -27.42 15.92 5.10
CA ASP A 214 -28.86 15.82 5.15
C ASP A 214 -29.32 14.38 4.83
N ASN A 215 -30.60 14.10 5.16
CA ASN A 215 -31.23 12.81 4.93
C ASN A 215 -31.55 12.62 3.45
N ILE A 216 -31.20 11.44 2.92
CA ILE A 216 -31.42 11.13 1.51
C ILE A 216 -32.92 11.17 1.11
N ARG A 217 -33.85 10.87 2.03
CA ARG A 217 -35.29 10.90 1.75
C ARG A 217 -35.79 12.33 1.55
N GLU A 218 -35.26 13.30 2.31
CA GLU A 218 -35.57 14.73 2.12
C GLU A 218 -35.04 15.21 0.77
N GLN A 219 -33.84 14.77 0.39
CA GLN A 219 -33.23 15.09 -0.91
C GLN A 219 -34.00 14.49 -2.10
N LEU A 220 -34.65 13.34 -1.94
CA LEU A 220 -35.53 12.76 -2.96
C LEU A 220 -36.76 13.65 -3.23
N GLU A 221 -37.25 14.34 -2.21
CA GLU A 221 -38.40 15.25 -2.32
C GLU A 221 -37.96 16.67 -2.77
N ASN A 222 -36.89 17.21 -2.18
CA ASN A 222 -36.41 18.56 -2.40
C ASN A 222 -34.87 18.60 -2.53
N PRO A 223 -34.29 18.30 -3.69
CA PRO A 223 -32.86 18.24 -3.88
C PRO A 223 -32.13 19.56 -3.61
N GLU A 224 -31.05 19.51 -2.83
CA GLU A 224 -30.16 20.64 -2.58
C GLU A 224 -29.59 21.18 -3.90
N ALA A 225 -29.62 22.48 -4.06
CA ALA A 225 -29.05 23.18 -5.23
C ALA A 225 -27.66 23.76 -4.91
N ASP A 226 -26.98 24.25 -5.92
CA ASP A 226 -25.64 24.88 -5.81
C ASP A 226 -24.59 23.96 -5.18
N LEU A 227 -24.49 22.74 -5.69
CA LEU A 227 -23.47 21.76 -5.35
C LEU A 227 -22.46 21.61 -6.50
N PHE A 228 -21.19 21.30 -6.16
CA PHE A 228 -20.25 20.79 -7.17
C PHE A 228 -20.29 19.27 -7.26
N GLY A 229 -20.77 18.58 -6.21
CA GLY A 229 -20.94 17.15 -6.18
C GLY A 229 -21.64 16.65 -4.92
N ALA A 230 -21.93 15.35 -4.92
CA ALA A 230 -22.63 14.64 -3.84
C ALA A 230 -22.03 13.26 -3.60
N LEU A 231 -22.12 12.77 -2.36
CA LEU A 231 -21.83 11.39 -1.97
C LEU A 231 -23.09 10.76 -1.35
N ILE A 232 -23.44 9.57 -1.86
CA ILE A 232 -24.53 8.73 -1.36
C ILE A 232 -23.95 7.35 -1.01
N GLN A 233 -24.44 6.74 0.07
CA GLN A 233 -24.11 5.35 0.44
C GLN A 233 -25.22 4.42 -0.07
N TYR A 234 -24.85 3.29 -0.75
CA TYR A 234 -25.81 2.36 -1.36
C TYR A 234 -25.31 0.90 -1.23
N PRO A 235 -25.87 0.08 -0.32
CA PRO A 235 -26.82 0.44 0.76
C PRO A 235 -26.25 1.40 1.80
N GLY A 236 -27.12 2.16 2.49
CA GLY A 236 -26.73 3.07 3.56
C GLY A 236 -26.16 2.37 4.78
N THR A 237 -25.49 3.12 5.67
CA THR A 237 -24.82 2.55 6.86
C THR A 237 -25.80 1.86 7.85
N TYR A 238 -27.08 2.22 7.81
CA TYR A 238 -28.14 1.60 8.59
C TYR A 238 -28.83 0.45 7.86
N GLY A 239 -28.41 0.14 6.62
CA GLY A 239 -28.92 -0.95 5.80
C GLY A 239 -30.02 -0.55 4.81
N ASP A 240 -30.49 0.70 4.79
CA ASP A 240 -31.53 1.16 3.88
C ASP A 240 -31.06 1.17 2.41
N ILE A 241 -31.96 0.76 1.51
CA ILE A 241 -31.79 0.88 0.07
C ILE A 241 -32.79 1.90 -0.46
N HIS A 242 -32.27 2.97 -1.07
CA HIS A 242 -33.08 4.02 -1.69
C HIS A 242 -33.05 3.93 -3.22
N ASP A 243 -34.16 4.30 -3.87
CA ASP A 243 -34.20 4.50 -5.33
C ASP A 243 -33.64 5.90 -5.65
N ILE A 244 -32.34 5.92 -5.95
CA ILE A 244 -31.57 7.15 -6.15
C ILE A 244 -31.53 7.63 -7.62
N GLU A 245 -32.09 6.88 -8.57
CA GLU A 245 -32.00 7.18 -10.01
C GLU A 245 -32.51 8.60 -10.34
N LYS A 246 -33.70 8.94 -9.88
CA LYS A 246 -34.28 10.27 -10.12
C LYS A 246 -33.55 11.40 -9.40
N LEU A 247 -32.96 11.14 -8.25
CA LEU A 247 -32.16 12.12 -7.52
C LEU A 247 -30.88 12.42 -8.27
N ILE A 248 -30.22 11.40 -8.79
CA ILE A 248 -29.02 11.56 -9.64
C ILE A 248 -29.34 12.40 -10.88
N GLU A 249 -30.45 12.08 -11.60
CA GLU A 249 -30.90 12.86 -12.74
C GLU A 249 -31.09 14.33 -12.37
N LYS A 250 -31.74 14.62 -11.24
CA LYS A 250 -32.03 15.96 -10.78
C LYS A 250 -30.75 16.74 -10.43
N TRP A 251 -29.79 16.12 -9.74
CA TRP A 251 -28.52 16.76 -9.43
C TRP A 251 -27.69 17.01 -10.68
N HIS A 252 -27.75 16.14 -11.69
CA HIS A 252 -27.14 16.39 -12.99
C HIS A 252 -27.74 17.62 -13.69
N GLU A 253 -29.07 17.80 -13.66
CA GLU A 253 -29.74 19.00 -14.18
C GLU A 253 -29.24 20.27 -13.46
N LEU A 254 -28.93 20.18 -12.18
CA LEU A 254 -28.38 21.26 -11.36
C LEU A 254 -26.86 21.44 -11.51
N GLY A 255 -26.19 20.58 -12.28
CA GLY A 255 -24.73 20.65 -12.57
C GLY A 255 -23.82 20.00 -11.54
N ALA A 256 -24.35 19.27 -10.57
CA ALA A 256 -23.57 18.50 -9.60
C ALA A 256 -23.16 17.14 -10.14
N MET A 257 -22.00 16.64 -9.75
CA MET A 257 -21.57 15.26 -10.00
C MET A 257 -21.99 14.34 -8.85
N VAL A 258 -22.29 13.08 -9.13
CA VAL A 258 -22.76 12.15 -8.11
C VAL A 258 -21.80 10.98 -7.95
N THR A 259 -21.29 10.83 -6.72
CA THR A 259 -20.51 9.69 -6.24
C THR A 259 -21.41 8.78 -5.43
N VAL A 260 -21.31 7.45 -5.67
CA VAL A 260 -22.01 6.44 -4.88
C VAL A 260 -20.98 5.53 -4.24
N ALA A 261 -20.99 5.45 -2.90
CA ALA A 261 -20.23 4.47 -2.14
C ALA A 261 -21.02 3.17 -2.06
N SER A 262 -20.42 2.04 -2.42
CA SER A 262 -21.14 0.77 -2.54
C SER A 262 -20.31 -0.43 -2.05
N ASP A 263 -21.00 -1.36 -1.41
CA ASP A 263 -20.51 -2.71 -1.16
C ASP A 263 -20.58 -3.55 -2.44
N PRO A 264 -19.44 -4.04 -2.96
CA PRO A 264 -19.42 -4.79 -4.22
C PRO A 264 -20.23 -6.10 -4.17
N LEU A 265 -20.41 -6.73 -3.00
CA LEU A 265 -21.22 -7.95 -2.89
C LEU A 265 -22.71 -7.65 -2.99
N SER A 266 -23.17 -6.53 -2.48
CA SER A 266 -24.55 -6.08 -2.64
C SER A 266 -24.90 -5.87 -4.12
N LEU A 267 -23.92 -5.37 -4.90
CA LEU A 267 -24.09 -5.11 -6.35
C LEU A 267 -24.23 -6.39 -7.19
N VAL A 268 -24.00 -7.56 -6.64
CA VAL A 268 -24.34 -8.84 -7.28
C VAL A 268 -25.86 -9.00 -7.44
N LEU A 269 -26.64 -8.44 -6.50
CA LEU A 269 -28.11 -8.52 -6.49
C LEU A 269 -28.82 -7.19 -6.81
N LEU A 270 -28.14 -6.05 -6.55
CA LEU A 270 -28.68 -4.71 -6.75
C LEU A 270 -28.33 -4.15 -8.13
N LYS A 271 -29.25 -3.34 -8.70
CA LYS A 271 -28.98 -2.54 -9.90
C LYS A 271 -27.76 -1.67 -9.65
N PRO A 272 -26.70 -1.76 -10.48
CA PRO A 272 -25.44 -1.08 -10.20
C PRO A 272 -25.56 0.44 -10.31
N PRO A 273 -24.83 1.21 -9.50
CA PRO A 273 -24.89 2.67 -9.52
C PRO A 273 -24.56 3.29 -10.88
N GLY A 274 -23.70 2.64 -11.68
CA GLY A 274 -23.43 3.06 -13.05
C GLY A 274 -24.67 3.06 -13.93
N GLU A 275 -25.55 2.05 -13.80
CA GLU A 275 -26.84 1.99 -14.52
C GLU A 275 -27.88 2.97 -13.94
N LEU A 276 -27.75 3.37 -12.68
CA LEU A 276 -28.56 4.42 -12.04
C LEU A 276 -28.10 5.84 -12.39
N GLY A 277 -27.01 5.98 -13.18
CA GLY A 277 -26.53 7.26 -13.65
C GLY A 277 -25.35 7.88 -12.89
N ALA A 278 -24.79 7.21 -11.86
CA ALA A 278 -23.63 7.71 -11.10
C ALA A 278 -22.46 8.09 -12.00
N ASP A 279 -21.73 9.15 -11.62
CA ASP A 279 -20.49 9.58 -12.29
C ASP A 279 -19.27 8.84 -11.74
N VAL A 280 -19.30 8.49 -10.46
CA VAL A 280 -18.24 7.80 -9.75
C VAL A 280 -18.85 6.75 -8.81
N VAL A 281 -18.22 5.58 -8.74
CA VAL A 281 -18.53 4.55 -7.73
C VAL A 281 -17.28 4.22 -6.96
N ILE A 282 -17.37 4.29 -5.63
CA ILE A 282 -16.26 3.93 -4.73
C ILE A 282 -16.72 2.84 -3.75
N GLY A 283 -15.79 2.22 -3.06
CA GLY A 283 -16.10 1.26 -2.01
C GLY A 283 -14.87 0.49 -1.55
N SER A 284 -15.08 -0.47 -0.66
CA SER A 284 -14.06 -1.40 -0.21
C SER A 284 -14.29 -2.80 -0.80
N SER A 285 -13.25 -3.44 -1.31
CA SER A 285 -13.31 -4.84 -1.76
C SER A 285 -13.01 -5.85 -0.63
N GLN A 286 -12.99 -5.42 0.63
CA GLN A 286 -12.59 -6.23 1.78
C GLN A 286 -13.37 -7.56 1.87
N ARG A 287 -14.68 -7.56 1.68
CA ARG A 287 -15.50 -8.77 1.81
C ARG A 287 -15.33 -9.78 0.66
N PHE A 288 -14.43 -9.52 -0.28
CA PHE A 288 -13.97 -10.47 -1.29
C PHE A 288 -12.69 -11.18 -0.82
N GLY A 289 -12.80 -11.94 0.26
CA GLY A 289 -11.76 -12.80 0.77
C GLY A 289 -10.63 -12.12 1.56
N VAL A 290 -10.72 -10.82 1.86
CA VAL A 290 -9.66 -10.13 2.61
C VAL A 290 -9.98 -10.12 4.11
N PRO A 291 -9.07 -10.60 4.99
CA PRO A 291 -9.29 -10.55 6.43
C PRO A 291 -9.55 -9.14 6.96
N MET A 292 -10.35 -9.00 8.03
CA MET A 292 -10.65 -7.70 8.64
C MET A 292 -9.41 -7.01 9.23
N GLY A 293 -8.48 -7.78 9.84
CA GLY A 293 -7.18 -7.30 10.31
C GLY A 293 -7.25 -6.09 11.24
N PHE A 294 -8.26 -6.01 12.07
CA PHE A 294 -8.52 -4.86 12.96
C PHE A 294 -8.60 -3.50 12.21
N GLY A 295 -8.95 -3.53 10.92
CA GLY A 295 -9.12 -2.34 10.09
C GLY A 295 -8.31 -2.32 8.80
N GLY A 296 -7.47 -3.29 8.58
CA GLY A 296 -6.73 -3.39 7.32
C GLY A 296 -5.37 -4.07 7.43
N PRO A 297 -4.68 -4.12 6.25
CA PRO A 297 -4.92 -3.36 5.02
C PRO A 297 -6.11 -3.90 4.19
N HIS A 298 -6.84 -2.98 3.51
CA HIS A 298 -7.94 -3.32 2.60
C HIS A 298 -7.81 -2.56 1.28
N ALA A 299 -8.21 -3.17 0.17
CA ALA A 299 -8.21 -2.50 -1.14
C ALA A 299 -9.54 -1.80 -1.37
N ALA A 300 -9.52 -0.48 -1.37
CA ALA A 300 -10.63 0.32 -1.90
C ALA A 300 -10.54 0.41 -3.42
N PHE A 301 -11.66 0.73 -4.06
CA PHE A 301 -11.76 0.97 -5.50
C PHE A 301 -12.35 2.33 -5.81
N PHE A 302 -12.06 2.78 -7.03
CA PHE A 302 -12.60 3.99 -7.62
C PHE A 302 -12.92 3.70 -9.08
N ALA A 303 -14.19 3.74 -9.43
CA ALA A 303 -14.66 3.54 -10.80
C ALA A 303 -15.37 4.80 -11.32
N ALA A 304 -15.21 5.11 -12.60
CA ALA A 304 -15.75 6.34 -13.20
C ALA A 304 -16.14 6.15 -14.67
N ARG A 305 -16.74 7.18 -15.25
CA ARG A 305 -17.04 7.23 -16.67
C ARG A 305 -15.77 7.44 -17.50
N ASP A 306 -15.67 6.82 -18.66
CA ASP A 306 -14.51 6.85 -19.56
C ASP A 306 -14.06 8.28 -19.91
N LYS A 307 -15.01 9.20 -20.16
CA LYS A 307 -14.72 10.62 -20.41
C LYS A 307 -13.84 11.29 -19.35
N ASN A 308 -13.80 10.74 -18.15
CA ASN A 308 -13.07 11.27 -16.98
C ASN A 308 -11.83 10.44 -16.61
N MET A 309 -11.48 9.42 -17.37
CA MET A 309 -10.38 8.48 -17.09
C MET A 309 -9.06 9.18 -16.71
N ARG A 310 -8.72 10.28 -17.39
CA ARG A 310 -7.48 11.03 -17.13
C ARG A 310 -7.46 11.78 -15.80
N SER A 311 -8.56 11.81 -15.07
CA SER A 311 -8.70 12.48 -13.76
C SER A 311 -8.85 11.51 -12.59
N ILE A 312 -8.96 10.20 -12.85
CA ILE A 312 -9.11 9.16 -11.82
C ILE A 312 -7.87 9.13 -10.93
N PRO A 313 -8.00 9.09 -9.58
CA PRO A 313 -6.88 8.88 -8.68
C PRO A 313 -6.39 7.43 -8.71
N GLY A 314 -5.17 7.18 -8.24
CA GLY A 314 -4.58 5.86 -8.21
C GLY A 314 -4.12 5.38 -9.58
N ARG A 315 -3.65 4.14 -9.64
CA ARG A 315 -3.07 3.53 -10.84
C ARG A 315 -4.12 2.90 -11.72
N LEU A 316 -3.86 2.92 -13.04
CA LEU A 316 -4.64 2.20 -14.04
C LEU A 316 -3.74 1.19 -14.72
N ILE A 317 -4.21 -0.04 -14.84
CA ILE A 317 -3.57 -1.06 -15.67
C ILE A 317 -4.25 -1.07 -17.02
N GLY A 318 -3.45 -1.19 -18.06
CA GLY A 318 -3.97 -1.21 -19.42
C GLY A 318 -3.17 -2.15 -20.31
N ALA A 319 -3.75 -2.48 -21.46
CA ALA A 319 -3.13 -3.26 -22.51
C ALA A 319 -2.34 -2.37 -23.48
N SER A 320 -1.25 -2.92 -24.01
CA SER A 320 -0.44 -2.41 -25.11
C SER A 320 0.04 -3.59 -25.94
N ILE A 321 1.03 -3.37 -26.77
CA ILE A 321 1.76 -4.41 -27.50
C ILE A 321 3.25 -4.35 -27.12
N ASP A 322 3.93 -5.49 -27.26
CA ASP A 322 5.39 -5.52 -27.22
C ASP A 322 5.99 -5.29 -28.62
N ARG A 323 7.34 -5.24 -28.73
CA ARG A 323 8.03 -5.05 -30.01
C ARG A 323 7.74 -6.14 -31.05
N ARG A 324 7.17 -7.28 -30.66
CA ARG A 324 6.75 -8.39 -31.55
C ARG A 324 5.29 -8.26 -31.99
N GLY A 325 4.58 -7.23 -31.53
CA GLY A 325 3.15 -7.02 -31.77
C GLY A 325 2.22 -7.86 -30.89
N LYS A 326 2.75 -8.60 -29.88
CA LYS A 326 1.94 -9.37 -28.93
C LYS A 326 1.33 -8.46 -27.86
N THR A 327 0.16 -8.83 -27.37
CA THR A 327 -0.47 -8.16 -26.24
C THR A 327 0.45 -8.19 -25.01
N ALA A 328 0.68 -7.01 -24.43
CA ALA A 328 1.47 -6.83 -23.22
C ALA A 328 0.80 -5.84 -22.30
N LEU A 329 0.77 -6.15 -21.01
CA LEU A 329 0.13 -5.30 -20.01
C LEU A 329 1.11 -4.27 -19.44
N ARG A 330 0.60 -3.12 -18.99
CA ARG A 330 1.39 -2.05 -18.42
C ARG A 330 0.56 -1.16 -17.49
N MET A 331 1.21 -0.31 -16.71
CA MET A 331 0.53 0.81 -16.08
C MET A 331 0.21 1.87 -17.13
N ALA A 332 -1.06 2.26 -17.24
CA ALA A 332 -1.54 3.23 -18.21
C ALA A 332 -1.57 4.65 -17.62
N LEU A 333 -1.42 5.67 -18.50
CA LEU A 333 -1.59 7.08 -18.15
C LEU A 333 -0.73 7.56 -16.96
N GLN A 334 0.50 7.08 -16.83
CA GLN A 334 1.41 7.43 -15.73
C GLN A 334 1.70 8.95 -15.61
N THR A 335 1.52 9.69 -16.71
CA THR A 335 1.76 11.15 -16.74
C THR A 335 0.88 11.97 -15.80
N ARG A 336 -0.16 11.38 -15.18
CA ARG A 336 -1.03 12.02 -14.18
C ARG A 336 -0.59 11.78 -12.75
N GLU A 337 0.40 10.89 -12.52
CA GLU A 337 0.87 10.50 -11.19
C GLU A 337 1.91 11.50 -10.62
N GLN A 338 2.10 11.47 -9.28
CA GLN A 338 2.92 12.45 -8.56
C GLN A 338 4.41 12.38 -8.91
N HIS A 339 4.93 11.20 -9.30
CA HIS A 339 6.34 11.08 -9.70
C HIS A 339 6.67 11.80 -11.01
N ILE A 340 5.65 12.14 -11.81
CA ILE A 340 5.81 12.93 -13.06
C ILE A 340 5.27 14.34 -12.87
N ARG A 341 4.04 14.50 -12.36
CA ARG A 341 3.34 15.78 -12.29
C ARG A 341 3.58 16.59 -11.01
N ARG A 342 4.14 15.96 -9.93
CA ARG A 342 4.43 16.63 -8.67
C ARG A 342 3.19 17.34 -8.09
N GLU A 343 3.24 18.65 -7.85
CA GLU A 343 2.13 19.48 -7.35
C GLU A 343 0.88 19.50 -8.26
N LYS A 344 1.01 19.07 -9.52
CA LYS A 344 -0.11 18.98 -10.48
C LYS A 344 -0.67 17.57 -10.62
N ALA A 345 -0.26 16.65 -9.78
CA ALA A 345 -0.78 15.29 -9.77
C ALA A 345 -2.28 15.24 -9.39
N THR A 346 -2.96 14.18 -9.79
CA THR A 346 -4.38 13.99 -9.46
C THR A 346 -4.58 13.61 -8.00
N SER A 347 -3.58 13.00 -7.35
CA SER A 347 -3.57 12.58 -5.95
C SER A 347 -2.13 12.51 -5.44
N ASN A 348 -1.92 12.51 -4.12
CA ASN A 348 -0.63 12.23 -3.49
C ASN A 348 -0.35 10.73 -3.29
N ILE A 349 -1.34 9.86 -3.50
CA ILE A 349 -1.22 8.41 -3.27
C ILE A 349 -0.18 7.81 -4.22
N CYS A 350 0.88 7.23 -3.64
CA CYS A 350 1.94 6.50 -4.33
C CYS A 350 1.78 4.99 -4.09
N THR A 351 1.78 4.59 -2.82
CA THR A 351 1.56 3.22 -2.36
C THR A 351 0.06 3.01 -2.15
N ALA A 352 -0.50 1.94 -2.75
CA ALA A 352 -1.89 1.53 -2.60
C ALA A 352 -1.96 0.12 -1.98
N GLN A 353 -3.15 -0.44 -1.83
CA GLN A 353 -3.34 -1.78 -1.24
C GLN A 353 -3.37 -2.87 -2.34
N VAL A 354 -2.26 -3.00 -3.07
CA VAL A 354 -2.19 -3.82 -4.29
C VAL A 354 -2.41 -5.30 -4.03
N LEU A 355 -1.71 -5.88 -3.03
CA LEU A 355 -1.85 -7.30 -2.70
C LEU A 355 -3.29 -7.68 -2.36
N LEU A 356 -3.99 -6.80 -1.63
CA LEU A 356 -5.38 -7.00 -1.23
C LEU A 356 -6.33 -6.89 -2.43
N GLY A 357 -6.03 -6.00 -3.38
CA GLY A 357 -6.75 -5.94 -4.66
C GLY A 357 -6.57 -7.21 -5.48
N VAL A 358 -5.36 -7.77 -5.52
CA VAL A 358 -5.08 -9.06 -6.16
C VAL A 358 -5.84 -10.20 -5.48
N ILE A 359 -5.89 -10.24 -4.13
CA ILE A 359 -6.66 -11.23 -3.38
C ILE A 359 -8.15 -11.13 -3.76
N ALA A 360 -8.73 -9.93 -3.74
CA ALA A 360 -10.13 -9.71 -4.08
C ALA A 360 -10.47 -10.11 -5.54
N GLY A 361 -9.59 -9.76 -6.48
CA GLY A 361 -9.71 -10.21 -7.88
C GLY A 361 -9.64 -11.73 -8.02
N CYS A 362 -8.69 -12.38 -7.33
CA CYS A 362 -8.57 -13.84 -7.32
C CYS A 362 -9.75 -14.54 -6.62
N TYR A 363 -10.32 -13.93 -5.59
CA TYR A 363 -11.56 -14.41 -4.97
C TYR A 363 -12.72 -14.45 -5.99
N ALA A 364 -12.88 -13.37 -6.75
CA ALA A 364 -13.90 -13.34 -7.82
C ALA A 364 -13.61 -14.35 -8.95
N VAL A 365 -12.35 -14.55 -9.33
CA VAL A 365 -11.92 -15.57 -10.29
C VAL A 365 -12.24 -16.99 -9.79
N TYR A 366 -12.01 -17.24 -8.48
CA TYR A 366 -12.26 -18.55 -7.87
C TYR A 366 -13.76 -18.90 -7.77
N HIS A 367 -14.56 -17.95 -7.30
CA HIS A 367 -16.00 -18.16 -7.12
C HIS A 367 -16.79 -18.03 -8.42
N GLY A 368 -16.34 -17.18 -9.32
CA GLY A 368 -17.07 -16.83 -10.54
C GLY A 368 -18.41 -16.15 -10.26
N PRO A 369 -19.16 -15.82 -11.33
CA PRO A 369 -20.45 -15.14 -11.17
C PRO A 369 -21.47 -15.97 -10.39
N ASP A 370 -21.52 -17.28 -10.58
CA ASP A 370 -22.49 -18.15 -9.90
C ASP A 370 -22.17 -18.31 -8.42
N GLY A 371 -20.88 -18.46 -8.05
CA GLY A 371 -20.47 -18.54 -6.66
C GLY A 371 -20.78 -17.25 -5.90
N LEU A 372 -20.47 -16.08 -6.48
CA LEU A 372 -20.79 -14.79 -5.87
C LEU A 372 -22.31 -14.59 -5.69
N LYS A 373 -23.12 -15.01 -6.69
CA LYS A 373 -24.60 -14.99 -6.58
C LYS A 373 -25.09 -15.88 -5.43
N ILE A 374 -24.54 -17.07 -5.27
CA ILE A 374 -24.89 -17.99 -4.18
C ILE A 374 -24.56 -17.35 -2.82
N ILE A 375 -23.38 -16.76 -2.68
CA ILE A 375 -22.95 -16.09 -1.44
C ILE A 375 -23.89 -14.92 -1.12
N ALA A 376 -24.12 -14.02 -2.05
CA ALA A 376 -24.98 -12.85 -1.86
C ALA A 376 -26.43 -13.24 -1.57
N GLN A 377 -26.99 -14.23 -2.28
CA GLN A 377 -28.34 -14.74 -2.06
C GLN A 377 -28.51 -15.41 -0.71
N ARG A 378 -27.49 -16.17 -0.25
CA ARG A 378 -27.52 -16.80 1.07
C ARG A 378 -27.57 -15.75 2.18
N ILE A 379 -26.73 -14.73 2.12
CA ILE A 379 -26.71 -13.64 3.08
C ILE A 379 -28.05 -12.92 3.10
N HIS A 380 -28.57 -12.52 1.94
CA HIS A 380 -29.83 -11.84 1.82
C HIS A 380 -31.02 -12.71 2.29
N ARG A 381 -31.00 -14.01 2.00
CA ARG A 381 -32.01 -14.96 2.48
C ARG A 381 -32.00 -15.07 4.00
N LEU A 382 -30.83 -15.17 4.63
CA LEU A 382 -30.70 -15.19 6.09
C LEU A 382 -31.18 -13.88 6.71
N THR A 383 -30.96 -12.73 6.08
CA THR A 383 -31.47 -11.44 6.50
C THR A 383 -32.99 -11.36 6.44
N ASN A 384 -33.60 -11.87 5.38
CA ASN A 384 -35.07 -12.00 5.25
C ASN A 384 -35.66 -12.88 6.38
N ILE A 385 -35.03 -14.04 6.65
CA ILE A 385 -35.43 -14.97 7.72
C ILE A 385 -35.28 -14.28 9.09
N LEU A 386 -34.15 -13.61 9.35
CA LEU A 386 -33.92 -12.86 10.58
C LEU A 386 -35.04 -11.84 10.83
N LYS A 387 -35.31 -10.98 9.84
CA LYS A 387 -36.34 -9.93 9.92
C LYS A 387 -37.74 -10.52 10.18
N ALA A 388 -38.12 -11.57 9.44
CA ALA A 388 -39.40 -12.19 9.61
C ALA A 388 -39.57 -12.85 10.98
N GLY A 389 -38.52 -13.51 11.49
CA GLY A 389 -38.53 -14.11 12.81
C GLY A 389 -38.56 -13.04 13.93
N MET A 390 -37.79 -11.97 13.80
CA MET A 390 -37.85 -10.83 14.73
C MET A 390 -39.26 -10.23 14.81
N LYS A 391 -39.93 -10.08 13.66
CA LYS A 391 -41.32 -9.61 13.59
C LYS A 391 -42.26 -10.53 14.34
N GLN A 392 -42.12 -11.85 14.23
CA GLN A 392 -42.93 -12.82 14.99
C GLN A 392 -42.69 -12.73 16.49
N LEU A 393 -41.49 -12.32 16.91
CA LEU A 393 -41.09 -12.13 18.30
C LEU A 393 -41.52 -10.75 18.85
N GLY A 394 -42.09 -9.86 18.01
CA GLY A 394 -42.56 -8.54 18.36
C GLY A 394 -41.50 -7.43 18.22
N PHE A 395 -40.46 -7.64 17.44
CA PHE A 395 -39.45 -6.66 17.09
C PHE A 395 -39.54 -6.33 15.58
N SER A 396 -39.71 -5.05 15.26
CA SER A 396 -39.78 -4.58 13.87
C SER A 396 -38.49 -3.91 13.49
N ALA A 397 -37.88 -4.34 12.36
CA ALA A 397 -36.76 -3.59 11.80
C ALA A 397 -37.26 -2.28 11.18
N ASP A 398 -36.45 -1.25 11.27
CA ASP A 398 -36.75 0.10 10.77
C ASP A 398 -36.67 0.15 9.22
N ASN A 399 -35.83 -0.72 8.64
CA ASN A 399 -35.60 -0.81 7.20
C ASN A 399 -36.83 -1.34 6.44
N ILE A 400 -37.24 -0.64 5.38
CA ILE A 400 -38.22 -1.14 4.41
C ILE A 400 -37.49 -2.08 3.43
N TYR A 401 -36.48 -1.56 2.77
CA TYR A 401 -35.61 -2.25 1.81
C TYR A 401 -34.20 -2.39 2.36
N TYR A 402 -33.55 -3.52 2.13
CA TYR A 402 -32.25 -3.87 2.72
C TYR A 402 -31.58 -4.99 1.91
N PHE A 403 -30.27 -5.14 2.10
CA PHE A 403 -29.50 -6.27 1.58
C PHE A 403 -29.13 -7.25 2.72
N ASP A 404 -28.23 -6.87 3.61
CA ASP A 404 -27.65 -7.71 4.67
C ASP A 404 -27.71 -7.09 6.05
N THR A 405 -28.11 -5.83 6.16
CA THR A 405 -28.08 -5.04 7.39
C THR A 405 -29.49 -4.62 7.80
N LEU A 406 -29.83 -4.83 9.07
CA LEU A 406 -31.09 -4.42 9.70
C LEU A 406 -30.81 -3.54 10.92
N THR A 407 -31.61 -2.50 11.07
CA THR A 407 -31.60 -1.61 12.25
C THR A 407 -32.90 -1.76 13.03
N PHE A 408 -32.81 -1.79 14.36
CA PHE A 408 -33.94 -1.96 15.27
C PHE A 408 -33.95 -0.83 16.33
N SER A 409 -35.03 -0.08 16.36
CA SER A 409 -35.31 0.86 17.47
C SER A 409 -35.85 0.07 18.65
N LEU A 410 -35.15 0.08 19.79
CA LEU A 410 -35.37 -0.82 20.94
C LEU A 410 -35.66 -0.09 22.24
N GLU A 411 -35.56 1.24 22.25
CA GLU A 411 -35.73 2.06 23.42
C GLU A 411 -34.95 1.52 24.64
N LYS A 412 -35.57 1.41 25.80
CA LYS A 412 -34.98 0.93 27.06
C LYS A 412 -34.45 -0.51 27.02
N LYS A 413 -34.74 -1.28 25.98
CA LYS A 413 -34.25 -2.66 25.83
C LYS A 413 -32.90 -2.74 25.15
N CYS A 414 -32.40 -1.66 24.54
CA CYS A 414 -31.18 -1.63 23.74
C CYS A 414 -29.99 -2.19 24.53
N ASP A 415 -29.66 -1.63 25.68
CA ASP A 415 -28.52 -2.07 26.49
C ASP A 415 -28.62 -3.53 26.92
N SER A 416 -29.78 -3.98 27.38
CA SER A 416 -29.98 -5.35 27.85
C SER A 416 -29.88 -6.40 26.74
N ILE A 417 -30.25 -6.04 25.51
CA ILE A 417 -30.11 -6.91 24.33
C ILE A 417 -28.63 -6.92 23.89
N TYR A 418 -27.99 -5.75 23.89
CA TYR A 418 -26.57 -5.63 23.55
C TYR A 418 -25.68 -6.47 24.49
N GLU A 419 -25.88 -6.37 25.81
CA GLU A 419 -25.16 -7.16 26.81
C GLU A 419 -25.35 -8.67 26.61
N ARG A 420 -26.60 -9.14 26.36
CA ARG A 420 -26.86 -10.55 26.05
C ARG A 420 -26.17 -11.00 24.75
N ALA A 421 -26.06 -10.13 23.75
CA ALA A 421 -25.32 -10.47 22.53
C ALA A 421 -23.84 -10.66 22.81
N LEU A 422 -23.25 -9.79 23.64
CA LEU A 422 -21.86 -9.93 24.07
C LEU A 422 -21.62 -11.22 24.87
N GLU A 423 -22.57 -11.60 25.76
CA GLU A 423 -22.51 -12.86 26.53
C GLU A 423 -22.52 -14.10 25.60
N GLU A 424 -23.23 -14.03 24.46
CA GLU A 424 -23.27 -15.08 23.43
C GLU A 424 -22.09 -14.97 22.42
N GLY A 425 -21.14 -14.06 22.64
CA GLY A 425 -19.98 -13.87 21.78
C GLY A 425 -20.30 -13.20 20.43
N ILE A 426 -21.37 -12.41 20.36
CA ILE A 426 -21.81 -11.68 19.18
C ILE A 426 -21.64 -10.17 19.39
N ASN A 427 -20.95 -9.50 18.49
CA ASN A 427 -20.82 -8.05 18.48
C ASN A 427 -21.88 -7.43 17.55
N LEU A 428 -22.84 -6.71 18.14
CA LEU A 428 -23.81 -5.90 17.42
C LEU A 428 -23.31 -4.45 17.31
N ARG A 429 -23.82 -3.71 16.32
CA ARG A 429 -23.58 -2.28 16.21
C ARG A 429 -24.53 -1.50 17.11
N LYS A 430 -24.01 -0.78 18.11
CA LYS A 430 -24.79 0.18 18.88
C LYS A 430 -24.70 1.53 18.16
N THR A 431 -25.80 1.95 17.50
CA THR A 431 -25.83 3.20 16.72
C THR A 431 -26.02 4.42 17.63
N ASP A 432 -26.85 4.23 18.64
CA ASP A 432 -27.08 5.20 19.74
C ASP A 432 -27.56 4.46 21.00
N SER A 433 -28.12 5.17 21.95
CA SER A 433 -28.63 4.60 23.22
C SER A 433 -29.89 3.73 23.04
N GLU A 434 -30.58 3.83 21.91
CA GLU A 434 -31.89 3.23 21.67
C GLU A 434 -31.95 2.30 20.46
N GLN A 435 -30.89 2.22 19.67
CA GLN A 435 -30.83 1.47 18.41
C GLN A 435 -29.70 0.49 18.33
N LEU A 436 -29.97 -0.70 17.77
CA LEU A 436 -28.99 -1.71 17.39
C LEU A 436 -29.06 -2.04 15.90
N GLY A 437 -27.89 -2.09 15.28
CA GLY A 437 -27.71 -2.62 13.92
C GLY A 437 -27.19 -4.07 13.94
N ILE A 438 -27.62 -4.85 12.97
CA ILE A 438 -27.20 -6.24 12.75
C ILE A 438 -26.84 -6.38 11.27
N SER A 439 -25.55 -6.59 10.98
CA SER A 439 -25.05 -6.89 9.63
C SER A 439 -24.67 -8.37 9.52
N LEU A 440 -25.22 -9.04 8.52
CA LEU A 440 -24.87 -10.44 8.22
C LEU A 440 -23.76 -10.50 7.15
N ASP A 441 -23.02 -11.60 7.17
CA ASP A 441 -21.90 -11.79 6.28
C ASP A 441 -21.76 -13.25 5.79
N GLU A 442 -20.66 -13.55 5.11
CA GLU A 442 -20.42 -14.87 4.52
C GLU A 442 -20.27 -15.97 5.57
N GLU A 443 -19.82 -15.68 6.78
CA GLU A 443 -19.67 -16.63 7.87
C GLU A 443 -20.96 -16.84 8.70
N THR A 444 -22.00 -16.04 8.44
CA THR A 444 -23.26 -16.15 9.16
C THR A 444 -23.98 -17.46 8.84
N THR A 445 -24.41 -18.18 9.89
CA THR A 445 -25.08 -19.48 9.84
C THR A 445 -26.57 -19.41 10.28
N LYS A 446 -27.30 -20.50 10.09
CA LYS A 446 -28.67 -20.65 10.60
C LYS A 446 -28.71 -20.60 12.13
N GLU A 447 -27.71 -21.18 12.76
CA GLU A 447 -27.53 -21.21 14.22
C GLU A 447 -27.34 -19.80 14.78
N ASP A 448 -26.63 -18.93 14.08
CA ASP A 448 -26.46 -17.53 14.47
C ASP A 448 -27.80 -16.79 14.45
N ILE A 449 -28.66 -17.05 13.45
CA ILE A 449 -30.02 -16.47 13.39
C ILE A 449 -30.86 -16.92 14.58
N VAL A 450 -30.80 -18.20 14.98
CA VAL A 450 -31.48 -18.71 16.16
C VAL A 450 -30.96 -18.05 17.44
N THR A 451 -29.66 -17.88 17.55
CA THR A 451 -29.00 -17.20 18.69
C THR A 451 -29.44 -15.75 18.76
N LEU A 452 -29.46 -15.00 17.66
CA LEU A 452 -30.02 -13.65 17.61
C LEU A 452 -31.47 -13.57 18.09
N TRP A 453 -32.32 -14.48 17.63
CA TRP A 453 -33.70 -14.52 18.11
C TRP A 453 -33.77 -14.76 19.63
N ARG A 454 -32.92 -15.62 20.19
CA ARG A 454 -32.82 -15.87 21.62
C ARG A 454 -32.34 -14.65 22.39
N VAL A 455 -31.31 -13.96 21.87
CA VAL A 455 -30.78 -12.70 22.44
C VAL A 455 -31.89 -11.63 22.57
N PHE A 456 -32.74 -11.50 21.54
CA PHE A 456 -33.84 -10.52 21.56
C PHE A 456 -35.03 -10.97 22.39
N ALA A 457 -35.42 -12.25 22.26
CA ALA A 457 -36.69 -12.75 22.80
C ALA A 457 -36.62 -13.30 24.23
N GLY A 458 -35.42 -13.65 24.73
CA GLY A 458 -35.24 -14.38 25.99
C GLY A 458 -35.98 -15.73 25.94
N ASP A 459 -36.82 -16.01 26.91
CA ASP A 459 -37.51 -17.31 27.06
C ASP A 459 -38.73 -17.53 26.15
N LYS A 460 -39.00 -16.66 25.20
CA LYS A 460 -40.13 -16.82 24.25
C LYS A 460 -39.87 -17.98 23.32
N LYS A 461 -40.96 -18.63 22.85
CA LYS A 461 -40.88 -19.64 21.80
C LYS A 461 -40.32 -19.01 20.53
N LEU A 462 -39.24 -19.59 20.02
CA LEU A 462 -38.59 -19.12 18.81
C LEU A 462 -39.32 -19.53 17.53
N PRO A 463 -39.24 -18.73 16.44
CA PRO A 463 -39.72 -19.09 15.09
C PRO A 463 -39.01 -20.34 14.54
N SER A 464 -39.61 -20.99 13.54
CA SER A 464 -38.99 -22.09 12.80
C SER A 464 -38.22 -21.54 11.60
N ILE A 465 -36.92 -21.82 11.55
CA ILE A 465 -36.08 -21.44 10.38
C ILE A 465 -36.62 -22.12 9.10
N ASP A 466 -36.90 -23.43 9.18
CA ASP A 466 -37.30 -24.20 8.00
C ASP A 466 -38.65 -23.74 7.41
N GLU A 467 -39.60 -23.31 8.26
CA GLU A 467 -40.87 -22.73 7.81
C GLU A 467 -40.62 -21.37 7.12
N LEU A 468 -39.74 -20.51 7.69
CA LEU A 468 -39.43 -19.22 7.09
C LEU A 468 -38.59 -19.37 5.82
N ASP A 469 -37.65 -20.30 5.78
CA ASP A 469 -36.88 -20.58 4.56
C ASP A 469 -37.77 -21.07 3.43
N SER A 470 -38.70 -22.01 3.75
CA SER A 470 -39.70 -22.49 2.80
C SER A 470 -40.57 -21.37 2.23
N HIS A 471 -40.95 -20.39 3.07
CA HIS A 471 -41.70 -19.20 2.65
C HIS A 471 -40.92 -18.38 1.63
N PHE A 472 -39.62 -18.14 1.90
CA PHE A 472 -38.75 -17.32 1.02
C PHE A 472 -38.16 -18.09 -0.18
N MET A 473 -38.46 -19.39 -0.33
CA MET A 473 -38.15 -20.11 -1.59
C MET A 473 -38.97 -19.55 -2.76
N ASP A 474 -40.17 -19.01 -2.53
CA ASP A 474 -40.87 -18.21 -3.52
C ASP A 474 -40.30 -16.78 -3.51
N LEU A 475 -39.56 -16.44 -4.56
CA LEU A 475 -38.93 -15.12 -4.75
C LEU A 475 -39.95 -13.97 -4.77
N SER A 476 -41.24 -14.23 -4.97
CA SER A 476 -42.28 -13.20 -4.86
C SER A 476 -42.51 -12.73 -3.43
N ASN A 477 -42.09 -13.51 -2.44
CA ASN A 477 -42.15 -13.17 -1.01
C ASN A 477 -40.95 -12.34 -0.55
N ASP A 478 -39.90 -12.25 -1.36
CA ASP A 478 -38.75 -11.38 -1.07
C ASP A 478 -39.13 -9.92 -1.28
N SER A 479 -39.27 -9.20 -0.19
CA SER A 479 -39.54 -7.74 -0.17
C SER A 479 -38.35 -6.90 0.20
N GLY A 480 -37.16 -7.51 0.48
CA GLY A 480 -35.96 -6.81 0.91
C GLY A 480 -35.34 -5.95 -0.19
N ILE A 481 -35.40 -6.42 -1.46
CA ILE A 481 -34.91 -5.64 -2.60
C ILE A 481 -36.09 -5.28 -3.51
N PRO A 482 -36.31 -3.96 -3.79
CA PRO A 482 -37.34 -3.51 -4.72
C PRO A 482 -37.14 -4.09 -6.12
N LYS A 483 -38.22 -4.44 -6.82
CA LYS A 483 -38.15 -5.07 -8.16
C LYS A 483 -37.37 -4.24 -9.18
N ASN A 484 -37.54 -2.91 -9.15
CA ASN A 484 -36.87 -1.98 -10.06
C ASN A 484 -35.36 -1.78 -9.70
N LEU A 485 -34.95 -2.16 -8.50
CA LEU A 485 -33.55 -2.08 -8.05
C LEU A 485 -32.87 -3.46 -8.04
N ARG A 486 -33.56 -4.54 -8.49
CA ARG A 486 -32.91 -5.84 -8.68
C ARG A 486 -32.03 -5.81 -9.92
N ARG A 487 -30.81 -6.32 -9.78
CA ARG A 487 -29.90 -6.45 -10.91
C ARG A 487 -30.47 -7.38 -11.99
N THR A 488 -30.40 -6.93 -13.22
CA THR A 488 -30.77 -7.73 -14.42
C THR A 488 -29.59 -7.89 -15.37
N SER A 489 -28.56 -7.06 -15.26
CA SER A 489 -27.36 -7.16 -16.06
C SER A 489 -26.45 -8.32 -15.61
N GLU A 490 -25.77 -8.93 -16.56
CA GLU A 490 -24.75 -9.95 -16.28
C GLU A 490 -23.56 -9.38 -15.54
N ILE A 491 -22.83 -10.23 -14.82
CA ILE A 491 -21.61 -9.89 -14.11
C ILE A 491 -20.49 -10.84 -14.50
N LEU A 492 -19.24 -10.37 -14.47
CA LEU A 492 -18.04 -11.18 -14.63
C LEU A 492 -18.11 -12.05 -15.89
N THR A 493 -18.44 -11.41 -17.02
CA THR A 493 -18.64 -12.13 -18.30
C THR A 493 -17.33 -12.57 -18.95
N HIS A 494 -16.18 -11.97 -18.58
CA HIS A 494 -14.90 -12.35 -19.15
C HIS A 494 -14.53 -13.80 -18.78
N PRO A 495 -13.98 -14.59 -19.71
CA PRO A 495 -13.67 -16.01 -19.52
C PRO A 495 -12.82 -16.35 -18.30
N VAL A 496 -11.94 -15.45 -17.84
CA VAL A 496 -11.12 -15.65 -16.63
C VAL A 496 -11.95 -15.97 -15.38
N PHE A 497 -13.17 -15.44 -15.29
CA PHE A 497 -14.09 -15.69 -14.17
C PHE A 497 -14.89 -17.00 -14.32
N HIS A 498 -14.63 -17.82 -15.33
CA HIS A 498 -15.34 -19.06 -15.62
C HIS A 498 -14.43 -20.30 -15.67
N GLN A 499 -13.13 -20.17 -15.35
CA GLN A 499 -12.16 -21.25 -15.63
C GLN A 499 -11.54 -21.87 -14.38
N TYR A 500 -11.37 -21.11 -13.27
CA TYR A 500 -10.46 -21.49 -12.18
C TYR A 500 -11.16 -21.81 -10.86
N HIS A 501 -12.29 -22.53 -10.92
CA HIS A 501 -13.17 -22.81 -9.78
C HIS A 501 -12.78 -24.01 -8.91
N SER A 502 -11.69 -24.72 -9.22
CA SER A 502 -11.20 -25.85 -8.41
C SER A 502 -9.85 -25.53 -7.79
N GLU A 503 -9.54 -26.20 -6.67
CA GLU A 503 -8.23 -26.09 -5.98
C GLU A 503 -7.07 -26.22 -6.97
N THR A 504 -7.07 -27.25 -7.81
CA THR A 504 -5.98 -27.50 -8.77
C THR A 504 -5.94 -26.45 -9.88
N ALA A 505 -7.08 -26.01 -10.41
CA ALA A 505 -7.12 -25.00 -11.45
C ALA A 505 -6.60 -23.66 -10.92
N MET A 506 -7.08 -23.23 -9.75
CA MET A 506 -6.63 -21.99 -9.11
C MET A 506 -5.16 -22.02 -8.73
N LEU A 507 -4.67 -23.13 -8.14
CA LEU A 507 -3.26 -23.29 -7.81
C LEU A 507 -2.35 -23.13 -9.04
N ARG A 508 -2.74 -23.74 -10.18
CA ARG A 508 -1.98 -23.64 -11.43
C ARG A 508 -2.05 -22.24 -12.03
N TYR A 509 -3.18 -21.57 -11.92
CA TYR A 509 -3.33 -20.19 -12.40
C TYR A 509 -2.44 -19.23 -11.59
N LEU A 510 -2.47 -19.30 -10.25
CA LEU A 510 -1.58 -18.49 -9.41
C LEU A 510 -0.09 -18.73 -9.72
N ARG A 511 0.30 -20.00 -9.95
CA ARG A 511 1.66 -20.35 -10.35
C ARG A 511 2.01 -19.79 -11.72
N TYR A 512 1.11 -19.91 -12.71
CA TYR A 512 1.30 -19.35 -14.04
C TYR A 512 1.52 -17.84 -14.03
N LEU A 513 0.76 -17.11 -13.20
CA LEU A 513 0.96 -15.67 -13.02
C LEU A 513 2.31 -15.37 -12.37
N GLN A 514 2.65 -16.05 -11.26
CA GLN A 514 3.89 -15.85 -10.53
C GLN A 514 5.14 -16.10 -11.39
N ASP A 515 5.10 -17.08 -12.28
CA ASP A 515 6.25 -17.41 -13.13
C ASP A 515 6.62 -16.30 -14.13
N LYS A 516 5.67 -15.39 -14.43
CA LYS A 516 5.88 -14.22 -15.30
C LYS A 516 6.63 -13.07 -14.61
N ASP A 517 6.81 -13.12 -13.28
CA ASP A 517 7.24 -11.98 -12.49
C ASP A 517 8.62 -12.17 -11.85
N ILE A 518 9.25 -11.04 -11.51
CA ILE A 518 10.40 -10.99 -10.61
C ILE A 518 9.94 -10.39 -9.27
N ALA A 519 10.24 -11.13 -8.18
CA ALA A 519 10.08 -10.74 -6.80
C ALA A 519 11.36 -11.11 -6.03
N LEU A 520 11.47 -10.77 -4.73
CA LEU A 520 12.70 -11.04 -3.95
C LEU A 520 13.01 -12.53 -3.77
N ASP A 521 12.02 -13.39 -3.94
CA ASP A 521 12.23 -14.85 -3.95
C ASP A 521 13.03 -15.35 -5.16
N ARG A 522 13.24 -14.50 -6.16
CA ARG A 522 13.97 -14.81 -7.41
C ARG A 522 15.27 -14.05 -7.55
N ALA A 523 15.30 -12.76 -7.21
CA ALA A 523 16.48 -11.90 -7.38
C ALA A 523 16.36 -10.63 -6.53
N MET A 524 17.48 -9.98 -6.25
CA MET A 524 17.53 -8.63 -5.68
C MET A 524 16.73 -7.64 -6.54
N ILE A 525 16.01 -6.74 -5.89
CA ILE A 525 15.31 -5.61 -6.52
C ILE A 525 16.00 -4.32 -6.05
N PRO A 526 16.96 -3.77 -6.81
CA PRO A 526 17.84 -2.69 -6.37
C PRO A 526 17.23 -1.30 -6.58
N LEU A 527 15.99 -1.09 -6.11
CA LEU A 527 15.25 0.16 -6.32
C LEU A 527 15.70 1.25 -5.34
N GLY A 528 16.35 2.29 -5.84
CA GLY A 528 16.75 3.47 -5.05
C GLY A 528 15.56 4.29 -4.61
N SER A 529 15.67 4.76 -3.38
CA SER A 529 14.73 5.28 -2.40
C SER A 529 13.51 4.41 -2.18
N CYS A 530 13.65 3.09 -2.39
CA CYS A 530 12.63 2.11 -2.05
C CYS A 530 13.27 0.85 -1.48
N THR A 531 13.54 0.86 -0.19
CA THR A 531 14.20 -0.24 0.52
C THR A 531 13.45 -1.56 0.34
N MET A 532 13.96 -2.44 -0.52
CA MET A 532 13.40 -3.78 -0.78
C MET A 532 14.06 -4.79 0.15
N LYS A 533 13.71 -4.69 1.44
CA LYS A 533 14.27 -5.50 2.52
C LYS A 533 13.60 -6.86 2.61
N LEU A 534 14.33 -7.87 3.07
CA LEU A 534 13.79 -9.19 3.40
C LEU A 534 12.54 -9.10 4.29
N ASN A 535 11.56 -9.91 3.97
CA ASN A 535 10.39 -10.20 4.81
C ASN A 535 10.52 -11.65 5.26
N ALA A 536 11.04 -11.87 6.46
CA ALA A 536 11.28 -13.23 6.97
C ALA A 536 9.96 -13.96 7.26
N THR A 537 9.96 -15.29 7.09
CA THR A 537 8.76 -16.11 7.32
C THR A 537 8.20 -15.95 8.73
N SER A 538 9.07 -15.89 9.75
CA SER A 538 8.64 -15.69 11.15
C SER A 538 7.99 -14.32 11.39
N GLU A 539 8.32 -13.30 10.62
CA GLU A 539 7.67 -12.00 10.66
C GLU A 539 6.26 -12.06 10.06
N MET A 540 6.07 -12.88 9.02
CA MET A 540 4.81 -12.98 8.28
C MET A 540 3.78 -13.91 8.93
N ILE A 541 4.19 -14.96 9.62
CA ILE A 541 3.30 -16.00 10.20
C ILE A 541 2.14 -15.40 11.02
N PRO A 542 2.35 -14.41 11.89
CA PRO A 542 1.30 -13.93 12.79
C PRO A 542 0.12 -13.27 12.09
N ILE A 543 0.28 -12.71 10.89
CA ILE A 543 -0.79 -11.99 10.19
C ILE A 543 -1.96 -12.88 9.78
N SER A 544 -1.73 -14.19 9.68
CA SER A 544 -2.77 -15.18 9.35
C SER A 544 -3.41 -15.81 10.59
N TRP A 545 -2.99 -15.43 11.81
CA TRP A 545 -3.65 -15.96 13.01
C TRP A 545 -5.04 -15.34 13.18
N PRO A 546 -6.08 -16.14 13.46
CA PRO A 546 -7.45 -15.62 13.58
C PRO A 546 -7.57 -14.48 14.59
N GLU A 547 -6.80 -14.54 15.67
CA GLU A 547 -6.79 -13.53 16.74
C GLU A 547 -6.23 -12.17 16.30
N PHE A 548 -5.55 -12.10 15.17
CA PHE A 548 -5.17 -10.85 14.49
C PHE A 548 -5.98 -10.64 13.21
N ALA A 549 -6.18 -11.68 12.40
CA ALA A 549 -6.84 -11.58 11.11
C ALA A 549 -8.34 -11.24 11.20
N ASN A 550 -9.06 -11.77 12.20
CA ASN A 550 -10.52 -11.77 12.23
C ASN A 550 -11.12 -10.79 13.26
N ILE A 551 -10.37 -9.79 13.71
CA ILE A 551 -10.88 -8.76 14.63
C ILE A 551 -11.42 -7.58 13.83
N HIS A 552 -12.65 -7.17 14.18
CA HIS A 552 -13.29 -5.99 13.60
C HIS A 552 -12.67 -4.70 14.18
N PRO A 553 -12.43 -3.63 13.39
CA PRO A 553 -11.79 -2.40 13.86
C PRO A 553 -12.57 -1.68 14.97
N PHE A 554 -13.88 -1.89 15.03
CA PHE A 554 -14.78 -1.28 16.02
C PHE A 554 -15.28 -2.29 17.06
N ALA A 555 -14.59 -3.41 17.23
CA ALA A 555 -14.87 -4.37 18.30
C ALA A 555 -14.70 -3.71 19.68
N PRO A 556 -15.49 -4.14 20.70
CA PRO A 556 -15.36 -3.62 22.06
C PRO A 556 -13.91 -3.64 22.57
N PRO A 557 -13.47 -2.59 23.29
CA PRO A 557 -12.08 -2.48 23.77
C PRO A 557 -11.55 -3.68 24.54
N GLN A 558 -12.41 -4.33 25.31
CA GLN A 558 -12.07 -5.51 26.12
C GLN A 558 -11.75 -6.75 25.28
N GLN A 559 -12.17 -6.76 24.02
CA GLN A 559 -11.89 -7.84 23.08
C GLN A 559 -10.61 -7.62 22.26
N THR A 560 -9.94 -6.47 22.41
CA THR A 560 -8.82 -6.04 21.57
C THR A 560 -7.56 -5.70 22.37
N GLU A 561 -7.43 -6.22 23.59
CA GLU A 561 -6.31 -5.92 24.49
C GLU A 561 -4.96 -6.32 23.87
N GLY A 562 -4.91 -7.46 23.20
CA GLY A 562 -3.68 -7.93 22.55
C GLY A 562 -3.22 -7.01 21.40
N TYR A 563 -4.14 -6.44 20.63
CA TYR A 563 -3.81 -5.41 19.63
C TYR A 563 -3.33 -4.11 20.26
N ARG A 564 -3.94 -3.68 21.36
CA ARG A 564 -3.51 -2.46 22.05
C ARG A 564 -2.11 -2.57 22.60
N ASP A 565 -1.78 -3.73 23.19
CA ASP A 565 -0.44 -4.01 23.68
C ASP A 565 0.58 -4.04 22.53
N LEU A 566 0.26 -4.72 21.43
CA LEU A 566 1.10 -4.78 20.24
C LEU A 566 1.38 -3.38 19.68
N ILE A 567 0.34 -2.55 19.53
CA ILE A 567 0.44 -1.18 19.02
C ILE A 567 1.29 -0.34 19.97
N GLY A 568 1.02 -0.39 21.28
CA GLY A 568 1.76 0.37 22.29
C GLY A 568 3.24 -0.01 22.35
N GLU A 569 3.58 -1.31 22.25
CA GLU A 569 4.98 -1.76 22.19
C GLU A 569 5.67 -1.26 20.91
N LEU A 570 4.99 -1.31 19.77
CA LEU A 570 5.56 -0.82 18.51
C LEU A 570 5.74 0.70 18.53
N GLU A 571 4.77 1.47 19.04
CA GLU A 571 4.89 2.92 19.23
C GLU A 571 6.10 3.27 20.10
N ASN A 572 6.24 2.59 21.25
CA ASN A 572 7.38 2.79 22.14
C ASN A 572 8.72 2.47 21.45
N ALA A 573 8.79 1.37 20.69
CA ALA A 573 9.98 1.02 19.95
C ALA A 573 10.33 2.08 18.89
N LEU A 574 9.35 2.59 18.16
CA LEU A 574 9.55 3.64 17.17
C LEU A 574 9.99 4.96 17.82
N ILE A 575 9.45 5.32 18.98
CA ILE A 575 9.90 6.46 19.79
C ILE A 575 11.39 6.32 20.13
N GLN A 576 11.81 5.16 20.63
CA GLN A 576 13.22 4.92 20.99
C GLN A 576 14.13 4.95 19.76
N ILE A 577 13.72 4.41 18.64
CA ILE A 577 14.51 4.40 17.40
C ILE A 577 14.65 5.80 16.82
N THR A 578 13.57 6.56 16.78
CA THR A 578 13.51 7.85 16.09
C THR A 578 13.84 9.06 16.97
N GLY A 579 13.66 8.93 18.29
CA GLY A 579 13.89 10.02 19.26
C GLY A 579 12.81 11.10 19.28
N PHE A 580 11.62 10.82 18.70
CA PHE A 580 10.44 11.66 18.83
C PHE A 580 9.72 11.44 20.17
N ASP A 581 8.78 12.31 20.50
CA ASP A 581 8.12 12.31 21.81
C ASP A 581 6.79 11.52 21.77
N ALA A 582 6.19 11.39 20.59
CA ALA A 582 4.96 10.62 20.34
C ALA A 582 4.95 10.02 18.92
N VAL A 583 4.16 8.96 18.73
CA VAL A 583 3.90 8.35 17.42
C VAL A 583 2.39 8.20 17.22
N SER A 584 1.90 8.49 16.03
CA SER A 584 0.53 8.15 15.59
C SER A 584 0.58 7.06 14.53
N MET A 585 -0.12 5.96 14.79
CA MET A 585 -0.20 4.80 13.88
C MET A 585 -1.35 4.90 12.87
N GLN A 586 -2.12 5.99 12.85
CA GLN A 586 -3.31 6.07 12.02
C GLN A 586 -3.03 6.18 10.52
N PRO A 587 -1.99 6.87 10.00
CA PRO A 587 -1.77 6.97 8.57
C PRO A 587 -1.50 5.60 7.94
N ASN A 588 -2.33 5.22 6.96
CA ASN A 588 -2.29 3.92 6.29
C ASN A 588 -1.47 3.89 4.98
N SER A 589 -0.61 4.88 4.78
CA SER A 589 0.44 4.91 3.74
C SER A 589 1.45 6.03 4.03
N GLY A 590 2.62 6.01 3.37
CA GLY A 590 3.57 7.11 3.45
C GLY A 590 2.96 8.45 3.04
N ALA A 591 2.22 8.49 1.95
CA ALA A 591 1.52 9.70 1.48
C ALA A 591 0.48 10.22 2.50
N GLN A 592 -0.22 9.32 3.21
CA GLN A 592 -1.11 9.73 4.31
C GLN A 592 -0.34 10.20 5.53
N GLY A 593 0.85 9.65 5.80
CA GLY A 593 1.77 10.15 6.82
C GLY A 593 2.28 11.57 6.51
N GLU A 594 2.65 11.82 5.25
CA GLU A 594 2.98 13.18 4.80
C GLU A 594 1.82 14.15 5.03
N TYR A 595 0.64 13.77 4.58
CA TYR A 595 -0.56 14.59 4.70
C TYR A 595 -0.93 14.84 6.16
N ALA A 596 -0.98 13.80 7.00
CA ALA A 596 -1.25 13.91 8.43
C ALA A 596 -0.24 14.81 9.16
N GLY A 597 1.05 14.68 8.84
CA GLY A 597 2.11 15.50 9.40
C GLY A 597 1.94 16.99 9.04
N LEU A 598 1.61 17.30 7.79
CA LEU A 598 1.36 18.69 7.36
C LEU A 598 0.07 19.25 7.96
N LEU A 599 -0.99 18.45 8.12
CA LEU A 599 -2.21 18.88 8.82
C LEU A 599 -1.95 19.15 10.29
N THR A 600 -1.12 18.34 10.95
CA THR A 600 -0.68 18.56 12.33
C THR A 600 0.03 19.91 12.48
N ILE A 601 0.93 20.24 11.56
CA ILE A 601 1.60 21.55 11.51
C ILE A 601 0.60 22.69 11.28
N ARG A 602 -0.36 22.53 10.36
CA ARG A 602 -1.43 23.53 10.13
C ARG A 602 -2.25 23.76 11.39
N SER A 603 -2.66 22.69 12.05
CA SER A 603 -3.46 22.76 13.28
C SER A 603 -2.69 23.46 14.40
N TYR A 604 -1.38 23.22 14.51
CA TYR A 604 -0.50 23.95 15.44
C TYR A 604 -0.51 25.45 15.15
N HIS A 605 -0.26 25.88 13.93
CA HIS A 605 -0.28 27.31 13.57
C HIS A 605 -1.67 27.94 13.79
N LYS A 606 -2.75 27.24 13.41
CA LYS A 606 -4.12 27.68 13.62
C LYS A 606 -4.43 27.89 15.12
N SER A 607 -3.97 26.99 15.99
CA SER A 607 -4.14 27.09 17.44
C SER A 607 -3.47 28.33 18.06
N ARG A 608 -2.50 28.91 17.35
CA ARG A 608 -1.77 30.14 17.72
C ARG A 608 -2.33 31.41 17.10
N GLY A 609 -3.41 31.30 16.28
CA GLY A 609 -3.96 32.41 15.50
C GLY A 609 -3.08 32.83 14.32
N GLU A 610 -2.25 31.90 13.79
CA GLU A 610 -1.31 32.13 12.70
C GLU A 610 -1.77 31.45 11.40
N GLU A 611 -3.06 31.51 11.09
CA GLU A 611 -3.68 30.85 9.92
C GLU A 611 -3.10 31.29 8.55
N GLN A 612 -2.46 32.49 8.51
CA GLN A 612 -1.75 32.99 7.35
C GLN A 612 -0.49 32.18 6.99
N ARG A 613 0.03 31.37 7.92
CA ARG A 613 1.19 30.49 7.66
C ARG A 613 0.78 29.32 6.78
N ASN A 614 1.00 29.46 5.48
CA ASN A 614 0.63 28.48 4.45
C ASN A 614 1.70 28.23 3.40
N VAL A 615 2.92 28.74 3.59
CA VAL A 615 4.04 28.50 2.70
C VAL A 615 4.80 27.25 3.15
N CYS A 616 5.02 26.31 2.22
CA CYS A 616 5.85 25.13 2.40
C CYS A 616 7.08 25.22 1.51
N LEU A 617 8.27 25.24 2.09
CA LEU A 617 9.53 25.16 1.37
C LEU A 617 9.82 23.68 1.05
N ILE A 618 10.23 23.37 -0.18
CA ILE A 618 10.51 22.00 -0.61
C ILE A 618 11.78 22.01 -1.47
N PRO A 619 12.81 21.22 -1.12
CA PRO A 619 14.02 21.07 -1.94
C PRO A 619 13.71 20.53 -3.34
N SER A 620 14.48 20.95 -4.33
CA SER A 620 14.34 20.47 -5.71
C SER A 620 14.55 18.95 -5.86
N SER A 621 15.27 18.35 -4.92
CA SER A 621 15.53 16.91 -4.82
C SER A 621 14.38 16.10 -4.22
N ALA A 622 13.37 16.75 -3.60
CA ALA A 622 12.30 16.06 -2.89
C ALA A 622 11.50 15.10 -3.77
N HIS A 623 11.01 14.00 -3.18
CA HIS A 623 10.12 13.06 -3.85
C HIS A 623 8.83 13.75 -4.33
N GLY A 624 8.27 13.29 -5.46
CA GLY A 624 7.07 13.90 -6.06
C GLY A 624 5.82 13.89 -5.18
N THR A 625 5.75 12.99 -4.17
CA THR A 625 4.65 12.96 -3.20
C THR A 625 4.65 14.16 -2.25
N ASN A 626 5.83 14.71 -1.90
CA ASN A 626 5.94 15.85 -0.98
C ASN A 626 5.18 17.09 -1.51
N PRO A 627 5.44 17.60 -2.74
CA PRO A 627 4.66 18.71 -3.27
C PRO A 627 3.16 18.35 -3.46
N ALA A 628 2.83 17.10 -3.81
CA ALA A 628 1.44 16.70 -3.93
C ALA A 628 0.71 16.74 -2.56
N SER A 629 1.34 16.26 -1.49
CA SER A 629 0.80 16.30 -0.12
C SER A 629 0.68 17.75 0.41
N ALA A 630 1.66 18.61 0.12
CA ALA A 630 1.59 20.03 0.47
C ALA A 630 0.42 20.74 -0.24
N THR A 631 0.18 20.42 -1.51
CA THR A 631 -0.99 20.93 -2.26
C THR A 631 -2.30 20.48 -1.62
N LEU A 632 -2.43 19.21 -1.22
CA LEU A 632 -3.63 18.70 -0.53
C LEU A 632 -3.86 19.37 0.82
N ALA A 633 -2.80 19.74 1.54
CA ALA A 633 -2.85 20.53 2.77
C ALA A 633 -3.07 22.04 2.50
N SER A 634 -3.36 22.41 1.25
CA SER A 634 -3.54 23.82 0.80
C SER A 634 -2.35 24.73 1.11
N MET A 635 -1.14 24.20 1.08
CA MET A 635 0.07 24.97 1.25
C MET A 635 0.62 25.45 -0.10
N LYS A 636 1.15 26.67 -0.11
CA LYS A 636 1.86 27.25 -1.24
C LYS A 636 3.29 26.74 -1.30
N ILE A 637 3.62 26.01 -2.36
CA ILE A 637 4.93 25.41 -2.53
C ILE A 637 5.93 26.44 -3.06
N ILE A 638 7.12 26.47 -2.45
CA ILE A 638 8.27 27.25 -2.92
C ILE A 638 9.48 26.31 -2.94
N ILE A 639 10.09 26.21 -4.12
CA ILE A 639 11.22 25.31 -4.32
C ILE A 639 12.51 25.95 -3.81
N VAL A 640 13.23 25.20 -2.96
CA VAL A 640 14.58 25.51 -2.52
C VAL A 640 15.58 24.81 -3.44
N LYS A 641 16.62 25.52 -3.86
CA LYS A 641 17.66 24.97 -4.72
C LYS A 641 18.57 24.02 -3.94
N CYS A 642 19.13 23.04 -4.65
CA CYS A 642 20.28 22.26 -4.19
C CYS A 642 21.57 22.83 -4.82
N ASP A 643 22.69 22.66 -4.12
CA ASP A 643 24.02 23.02 -4.61
C ASP A 643 24.56 21.96 -5.60
N GLN A 644 25.82 22.12 -6.03
CA GLN A 644 26.46 21.22 -6.99
C GLN A 644 26.75 19.83 -6.42
N ASP A 645 26.85 19.72 -5.09
CA ASP A 645 27.11 18.48 -4.37
C ASP A 645 25.82 17.75 -3.97
N GLY A 646 24.65 18.32 -4.36
CA GLY A 646 23.34 17.75 -4.10
C GLY A 646 22.77 18.06 -2.71
N ASN A 647 23.42 18.95 -1.93
CA ASN A 647 22.93 19.41 -0.64
C ASN A 647 21.97 20.60 -0.82
N ILE A 648 21.19 20.91 0.22
CA ILE A 648 20.35 22.11 0.23
C ILE A 648 21.23 23.37 0.24
N ASP A 649 20.98 24.29 -0.70
CA ASP A 649 21.65 25.59 -0.73
C ASP A 649 21.17 26.45 0.46
N LEU A 650 22.02 26.56 1.50
CA LEU A 650 21.70 27.25 2.75
C LEU A 650 21.45 28.75 2.54
N GLU A 651 22.15 29.40 1.61
CA GLU A 651 21.94 30.81 1.31
C GLU A 651 20.57 31.02 0.66
N ASN A 652 20.24 30.20 -0.32
CA ASN A 652 18.91 30.20 -0.96
C ASN A 652 17.80 29.91 0.05
N LEU A 653 18.00 28.92 0.94
CA LEU A 653 17.06 28.57 2.00
C LEU A 653 16.82 29.77 2.93
N ARG A 654 17.87 30.43 3.41
CA ARG A 654 17.79 31.59 4.33
C ARG A 654 17.03 32.74 3.66
N ILE A 655 17.39 33.10 2.44
CA ILE A 655 16.70 34.16 1.67
C ILE A 655 15.20 33.86 1.53
N LEU A 656 14.83 32.61 1.23
CA LEU A 656 13.43 32.21 1.06
C LEU A 656 12.70 32.17 2.42
N ALA A 657 13.31 31.67 3.49
CA ALA A 657 12.72 31.63 4.81
C ALA A 657 12.45 33.04 5.34
N GLU A 658 13.43 33.95 5.28
CA GLU A 658 13.29 35.37 5.69
C GLU A 658 12.22 36.11 4.85
N LYS A 659 12.23 35.91 3.53
CA LYS A 659 11.23 36.50 2.62
C LYS A 659 9.80 36.10 2.97
N HIS A 660 9.60 34.89 3.46
CA HIS A 660 8.30 34.33 3.77
C HIS A 660 8.04 34.16 5.27
N ALA A 661 8.84 34.78 6.14
CA ALA A 661 8.81 34.59 7.59
C ALA A 661 7.41 34.71 8.22
N GLU A 662 6.56 35.64 7.73
CA GLU A 662 5.21 35.82 8.23
C GLU A 662 4.24 34.70 7.80
N ASN A 663 4.53 34.03 6.68
CA ASN A 663 3.65 33.02 6.07
C ASN A 663 4.27 31.61 6.04
N LEU A 664 5.51 31.45 6.52
CA LEU A 664 6.21 30.18 6.52
C LEU A 664 5.54 29.20 7.49
N ALA A 665 4.98 28.14 6.94
CA ALA A 665 4.38 27.05 7.73
C ALA A 665 5.38 25.92 7.97
N ALA A 666 6.00 25.43 6.89
CA ALA A 666 6.84 24.24 6.96
C ALA A 666 7.99 24.23 5.94
N LEU A 667 9.00 23.44 6.25
CA LEU A 667 9.95 22.87 5.29
C LEU A 667 9.71 21.35 5.24
N MET A 668 9.67 20.75 4.05
CA MET A 668 9.71 19.29 3.87
C MET A 668 11.10 18.87 3.38
N ILE A 669 11.79 18.02 4.14
CA ILE A 669 13.11 17.49 3.77
C ILE A 669 13.11 15.95 3.81
N THR A 670 13.98 15.32 3.02
CA THR A 670 14.29 13.88 3.11
C THR A 670 15.69 13.71 3.68
N TYR A 671 15.88 12.80 4.66
CA TYR A 671 17.17 12.57 5.27
C TYR A 671 17.47 11.09 5.57
N PRO A 672 18.65 10.53 5.17
CA PRO A 672 19.62 11.12 4.25
C PRO A 672 18.97 11.60 2.95
N SER A 673 19.60 12.53 2.22
CA SER A 673 18.98 13.13 1.03
C SER A 673 18.71 12.08 -0.06
N THR A 674 17.75 12.35 -0.93
CA THR A 674 17.48 11.51 -2.11
C THR A 674 18.64 11.47 -3.12
N HIS A 675 19.69 12.25 -2.90
CA HIS A 675 20.95 12.16 -3.64
C HIS A 675 21.91 11.09 -3.08
N GLY A 676 21.49 10.36 -2.03
CA GLY A 676 22.29 9.31 -1.40
C GLY A 676 23.42 9.82 -0.51
N VAL A 677 23.28 11.02 0.05
CA VAL A 677 24.32 11.64 0.90
C VAL A 677 23.77 12.10 2.25
N PHE A 678 24.64 12.09 3.26
CA PHE A 678 24.38 12.71 4.55
C PHE A 678 24.77 14.18 4.50
N GLU A 679 23.82 15.09 4.55
CA GLU A 679 24.07 16.53 4.63
C GLU A 679 24.58 16.92 6.04
N ASP A 680 25.69 17.61 6.11
CA ASP A 680 26.29 18.09 7.38
C ASP A 680 25.46 19.22 8.02
N SER A 681 24.67 19.91 7.23
CA SER A 681 23.96 21.14 7.59
C SER A 681 22.55 20.93 8.16
N LEU A 682 22.10 19.69 8.41
CA LEU A 682 20.74 19.39 8.84
C LEU A 682 20.26 20.26 10.01
N ILE A 683 21.08 20.39 11.07
CA ILE A 683 20.73 21.18 12.25
C ILE A 683 20.55 22.66 11.86
N GLN A 684 21.48 23.22 11.06
CA GLN A 684 21.38 24.60 10.58
C GLN A 684 20.14 24.84 9.71
N ILE A 685 19.75 23.84 8.89
CA ILE A 685 18.54 23.91 8.09
C ILE A 685 17.32 24.03 9.01
N CYS A 686 17.24 23.21 10.07
CA CYS A 686 16.15 23.27 11.03
C CYS A 686 16.12 24.61 11.77
N ASP A 687 17.28 25.11 12.22
CA ASP A 687 17.41 26.40 12.91
C ASP A 687 16.89 27.56 12.05
N ILE A 688 17.26 27.62 10.77
CA ILE A 688 16.80 28.65 9.85
C ILE A 688 15.25 28.66 9.75
N ILE A 689 14.61 27.49 9.70
CA ILE A 689 13.16 27.39 9.60
C ILE A 689 12.49 27.81 10.90
N HIS A 690 13.01 27.35 12.07
CA HIS A 690 12.47 27.69 13.38
C HIS A 690 12.60 29.18 13.69
N GLU A 691 13.76 29.81 13.38
CA GLU A 691 13.99 31.24 13.51
C GLU A 691 12.96 32.10 12.74
N ASN A 692 12.41 31.56 11.65
CA ASN A 692 11.38 32.19 10.83
C ASN A 692 9.95 31.70 11.13
N GLY A 693 9.75 30.96 12.25
CA GLY A 693 8.46 30.52 12.77
C GLY A 693 7.83 29.33 12.06
N GLY A 694 8.53 28.70 11.13
CA GLY A 694 8.11 27.46 10.48
C GLY A 694 8.39 26.20 11.28
N GLN A 695 7.85 25.05 10.85
CA GLN A 695 8.12 23.72 11.40
C GLN A 695 8.85 22.86 10.36
N VAL A 696 9.62 21.86 10.82
CA VAL A 696 10.36 20.97 9.91
C VAL A 696 9.69 19.60 9.86
N TYR A 697 9.19 19.26 8.68
CA TYR A 697 8.74 17.92 8.36
C TYR A 697 9.87 17.14 7.68
N MET A 698 10.22 15.97 8.23
CA MET A 698 11.21 15.06 7.66
C MET A 698 10.53 13.86 7.00
N ASP A 699 10.87 13.61 5.75
CA ASP A 699 10.53 12.38 5.04
C ASP A 699 11.44 11.25 5.51
N GLY A 700 10.86 10.27 6.19
CA GLY A 700 11.56 9.12 6.78
C GLY A 700 11.68 7.92 5.83
N ALA A 701 11.51 8.10 4.52
CA ALA A 701 11.68 7.03 3.54
C ALA A 701 13.06 6.36 3.63
N ASN A 702 14.09 7.13 3.99
CA ASN A 702 15.48 6.70 4.08
C ASN A 702 15.94 6.33 5.51
N LEU A 703 15.02 6.10 6.44
CA LEU A 703 15.32 5.77 7.85
C LEU A 703 16.18 4.50 7.99
N ASN A 704 16.23 3.63 6.98
CA ASN A 704 17.06 2.43 6.96
C ASN A 704 18.57 2.73 7.16
N ALA A 705 19.02 3.91 6.80
CA ALA A 705 20.40 4.37 7.03
C ALA A 705 20.65 4.94 8.44
N LEU A 706 19.60 5.09 9.27
CA LEU A 706 19.69 5.87 10.52
C LEU A 706 19.52 5.04 11.79
N MET A 707 18.92 3.84 11.74
CA MET A 707 18.64 3.05 12.94
C MET A 707 19.91 2.80 13.76
N GLY A 708 19.91 3.25 15.03
CA GLY A 708 21.06 3.12 15.92
C GLY A 708 22.31 3.93 15.53
N ILE A 709 22.19 4.80 14.52
CA ILE A 709 23.24 5.70 14.04
C ILE A 709 22.89 7.16 14.36
N ALA A 710 21.64 7.56 14.10
CA ALA A 710 21.13 8.89 14.37
C ALA A 710 19.66 8.81 14.79
N GLN A 711 19.22 9.74 15.64
CA GLN A 711 17.82 9.86 16.08
C GLN A 711 17.22 11.16 15.53
N PRO A 712 16.45 11.10 14.43
CA PRO A 712 15.92 12.29 13.75
C PRO A 712 15.23 13.30 14.68
N GLY A 713 14.41 12.81 15.63
CA GLY A 713 13.69 13.66 16.58
C GLY A 713 14.58 14.49 17.52
N LYS A 714 15.89 14.21 17.59
CA LYS A 714 16.86 14.97 18.38
C LYS A 714 17.70 15.94 17.54
N LEU A 715 17.45 16.01 16.24
CA LEU A 715 18.26 16.76 15.29
C LEU A 715 17.56 18.01 14.74
N GLY A 716 16.35 18.33 15.25
CA GLY A 716 15.60 19.52 14.88
C GLY A 716 14.27 19.28 14.18
N PRO A 717 14.03 18.21 13.41
CA PRO A 717 12.70 17.98 12.83
C PRO A 717 11.59 17.88 13.86
N ASP A 718 10.40 18.41 13.50
CA ASP A 718 9.21 18.46 14.36
C ASP A 718 8.25 17.31 14.07
N VAL A 719 8.25 16.83 12.81
CA VAL A 719 7.45 15.69 12.32
C VAL A 719 8.33 14.78 11.47
N LEU A 720 8.15 13.47 11.62
CA LEU A 720 8.75 12.45 10.76
C LEU A 720 7.65 11.50 10.31
N HIS A 721 7.48 11.20 9.01
CA HIS A 721 6.73 10.01 8.64
C HIS A 721 7.67 8.79 8.50
N ILE A 722 7.14 7.62 8.80
CA ILE A 722 7.90 6.37 8.82
C ILE A 722 7.26 5.38 7.82
N ASN A 723 8.03 4.87 6.86
CA ASN A 723 7.57 3.81 5.97
C ASN A 723 7.89 2.45 6.58
N LEU A 724 6.91 1.81 7.26
CA LEU A 724 7.11 0.48 7.84
C LEU A 724 7.43 -0.58 6.77
N HIS A 725 6.91 -0.40 5.55
CA HIS A 725 7.16 -1.26 4.41
C HIS A 725 8.54 -1.06 3.74
N LYS A 726 9.39 -0.20 4.28
CA LYS A 726 10.79 -0.02 3.87
C LYS A 726 11.74 -0.46 4.99
N THR A 727 11.83 0.32 6.04
CA THR A 727 12.80 0.10 7.13
C THR A 727 12.42 -1.09 8.03
N PHE A 728 11.13 -1.38 8.23
CA PHE A 728 10.63 -2.33 9.23
C PHE A 728 9.91 -3.54 8.64
N CYS A 729 10.38 -4.05 7.51
CA CYS A 729 10.05 -5.35 6.92
C CYS A 729 8.58 -5.63 6.55
N ILE A 730 7.65 -4.68 6.63
CA ILE A 730 6.34 -4.91 6.01
C ILE A 730 6.56 -5.09 4.50
N PRO A 731 6.01 -6.13 3.86
CA PRO A 731 6.27 -6.40 2.45
C PRO A 731 5.66 -5.34 1.54
N HIS A 732 6.24 -5.13 0.36
CA HIS A 732 5.73 -4.19 -0.63
C HIS A 732 4.49 -4.69 -1.38
N GLY A 733 4.20 -6.00 -1.37
CA GLY A 733 2.94 -6.58 -1.85
C GLY A 733 2.53 -6.18 -3.27
N GLY A 734 3.49 -5.95 -4.16
CA GLY A 734 3.21 -5.49 -5.53
C GLY A 734 2.94 -3.98 -5.63
N GLY A 735 3.19 -3.19 -4.60
CA GLY A 735 2.99 -1.73 -4.58
C GLY A 735 2.12 -1.21 -3.43
N GLY A 736 2.09 -1.87 -2.38
CA GLY A 736 1.43 -1.69 -1.10
C GLY A 736 1.34 -3.04 -0.44
N PRO A 737 1.20 -3.20 0.81
CA PRO A 737 0.32 -2.50 1.75
C PRO A 737 0.96 -1.25 2.31
N GLY A 738 0.10 -0.37 2.80
CA GLY A 738 0.52 0.90 3.35
C GLY A 738 0.42 0.97 4.86
N MET A 739 1.53 1.36 5.49
CA MET A 739 1.56 1.96 6.82
C MET A 739 2.59 3.08 6.81
N GLY A 740 2.19 4.24 7.31
CA GLY A 740 3.02 5.44 7.36
C GLY A 740 2.88 6.19 8.68
N PRO A 741 3.20 5.59 9.85
CA PRO A 741 3.15 6.28 11.13
C PRO A 741 3.90 7.60 11.10
N ILE A 742 3.45 8.55 11.93
CA ILE A 742 4.13 9.82 12.11
C ILE A 742 4.69 9.95 13.53
N GLY A 743 6.00 10.25 13.62
CA GLY A 743 6.64 10.70 14.86
C GLY A 743 6.47 12.20 15.02
N LEU A 744 6.17 12.65 16.23
CA LEU A 744 5.82 14.03 16.54
C LEU A 744 6.60 14.53 17.74
N LYS A 745 7.02 15.80 17.70
CA LYS A 745 7.50 16.52 18.89
C LYS A 745 6.34 16.83 19.83
N GLU A 746 6.62 16.95 21.13
CA GLU A 746 5.65 17.15 22.21
C GLU A 746 4.63 18.25 21.90
N HIS A 747 5.09 19.41 21.38
CA HIS A 747 4.20 20.54 21.08
C HIS A 747 3.22 20.27 19.94
N LEU A 748 3.47 19.28 19.10
CA LEU A 748 2.63 18.84 17.98
C LEU A 748 1.74 17.63 18.33
N ALA A 749 2.12 16.83 19.31
CA ALA A 749 1.47 15.54 19.61
C ALA A 749 -0.05 15.64 19.79
N LYS A 750 -0.55 16.69 20.45
CA LYS A 750 -1.99 16.90 20.67
C LYS A 750 -2.79 17.21 19.39
N PHE A 751 -2.14 17.48 18.28
CA PHE A 751 -2.77 17.74 16.98
C PHE A 751 -2.74 16.51 16.06
N ALA A 752 -2.29 15.36 16.55
CA ALA A 752 -2.34 14.11 15.81
C ALA A 752 -3.78 13.75 15.41
N PRO A 753 -4.01 13.01 14.30
CA PRO A 753 -5.34 12.59 13.92
C PRO A 753 -5.99 11.69 14.99
N ASN A 754 -7.27 11.93 15.25
CA ASN A 754 -8.12 11.12 16.14
C ASN A 754 -9.13 10.33 15.29
N HIS A 755 -10.12 9.67 15.88
CA HIS A 755 -11.13 8.88 15.18
C HIS A 755 -12.50 8.98 15.84
N SER A 756 -13.53 9.28 15.04
CA SER A 756 -14.89 9.56 15.58
C SER A 756 -15.59 8.33 16.15
N VAL A 757 -15.32 7.13 15.63
CA VAL A 757 -15.95 5.87 16.09
C VAL A 757 -15.19 5.24 17.26
N VAL A 758 -13.87 5.26 17.22
CA VAL A 758 -12.99 4.77 18.30
C VAL A 758 -12.00 5.88 18.67
N PRO A 759 -12.37 6.78 19.57
CA PRO A 759 -11.48 7.86 19.99
C PRO A 759 -10.17 7.33 20.58
N ILE A 760 -9.05 7.94 20.17
CA ILE A 760 -7.73 7.64 20.70
C ILE A 760 -7.52 8.43 21.98
N GLU A 761 -7.19 7.72 23.05
CA GLU A 761 -7.02 8.30 24.38
C GLU A 761 -5.94 9.40 24.38
N GLY A 762 -6.23 10.52 25.04
CA GLY A 762 -5.31 11.65 25.15
C GLY A 762 -5.36 12.64 23.99
N LEU A 763 -6.10 12.36 22.90
CA LEU A 763 -6.28 13.29 21.80
C LEU A 763 -7.63 14.03 21.87
N PRO A 764 -7.68 15.32 21.45
CA PRO A 764 -8.91 16.08 21.34
C PRO A 764 -9.92 15.43 20.41
N LEU A 765 -11.20 15.39 20.78
CA LEU A 765 -12.26 14.78 19.96
C LEU A 765 -12.56 15.55 18.67
N GLU A 766 -12.17 16.81 18.59
CA GLU A 766 -12.27 17.65 17.39
C GLU A 766 -11.24 17.32 16.32
N ASN A 767 -10.19 16.59 16.65
CA ASN A 767 -9.23 16.11 15.64
C ASN A 767 -9.91 15.02 14.80
N THR A 768 -9.90 15.19 13.49
CA THR A 768 -10.54 14.28 12.54
C THR A 768 -9.57 13.23 12.00
N ALA A 769 -10.11 12.16 11.42
CA ALA A 769 -9.35 11.02 10.92
C ALA A 769 -8.72 11.25 9.55
N VAL A 770 -7.59 10.58 9.27
CA VAL A 770 -6.97 10.50 7.95
C VAL A 770 -7.17 9.13 7.28
N SER A 771 -7.67 8.14 8.00
CA SER A 771 -7.99 6.79 7.50
C SER A 771 -9.30 6.27 8.09
N ALA A 772 -9.90 5.26 7.43
CA ALA A 772 -11.16 4.66 7.87
C ALA A 772 -11.05 3.87 9.18
N ALA A 773 -9.88 3.33 9.49
CA ALA A 773 -9.64 2.60 10.73
C ALA A 773 -8.79 3.42 11.72
N PRO A 774 -8.98 3.24 13.05
CA PRO A 774 -8.30 4.05 14.07
C PRO A 774 -6.77 3.99 14.04
N TRP A 775 -6.21 2.86 13.63
CA TRP A 775 -4.77 2.60 13.59
C TRP A 775 -4.28 2.22 12.18
N GLY A 776 -4.92 2.76 11.14
CA GLY A 776 -4.53 2.54 9.75
C GLY A 776 -4.71 1.09 9.29
N SER A 777 -3.63 0.34 9.19
CA SER A 777 -3.63 -1.08 8.74
C SER A 777 -3.02 -1.99 9.81
N PRO A 778 -3.71 -2.24 10.95
CA PRO A 778 -3.09 -2.91 12.11
C PRO A 778 -2.76 -4.38 11.87
N GLY A 779 -3.44 -5.05 10.93
CA GLY A 779 -3.22 -6.47 10.62
C GLY A 779 -1.79 -6.80 10.18
N ILE A 780 -1.00 -5.82 9.75
CA ILE A 780 0.39 -6.00 9.33
C ILE A 780 1.42 -5.46 10.33
N LEU A 781 1.00 -4.84 11.43
CA LEU A 781 1.91 -4.33 12.48
C LEU A 781 2.71 -5.42 13.20
N PRO A 782 2.19 -6.67 13.35
CA PRO A 782 2.98 -7.76 13.90
C PRO A 782 4.32 -7.94 13.20
N ILE A 783 4.39 -7.73 11.88
CA ILE A 783 5.62 -7.89 11.07
C ILE A 783 6.74 -6.98 11.61
N SER A 784 6.45 -5.69 11.78
CA SER A 784 7.43 -4.71 12.24
C SER A 784 7.85 -4.95 13.70
N LEU A 785 6.91 -5.32 14.57
CA LEU A 785 7.23 -5.62 15.96
C LEU A 785 8.12 -6.86 16.07
N VAL A 786 7.80 -7.93 15.34
CA VAL A 786 8.62 -9.15 15.29
C VAL A 786 10.03 -8.84 14.79
N PHE A 787 10.16 -8.08 13.71
CA PHE A 787 11.47 -7.65 13.19
C PHE A 787 12.30 -6.92 14.27
N ILE A 788 11.73 -5.93 14.94
CA ILE A 788 12.43 -5.13 15.96
C ILE A 788 12.87 -6.02 17.13
N GLN A 789 12.00 -6.93 17.60
CA GLN A 789 12.29 -7.82 18.72
C GLN A 789 13.35 -8.89 18.36
N LEU A 790 13.32 -9.41 17.13
CA LEU A 790 14.31 -10.37 16.65
C LEU A 790 15.69 -9.74 16.46
N MET A 791 15.74 -8.51 15.95
CA MET A 791 16.99 -7.79 15.73
C MET A 791 17.58 -7.22 17.02
N GLY A 792 16.75 -6.70 17.91
CA GLY A 792 17.19 -5.93 19.08
C GLY A 792 17.96 -4.65 18.72
N GLY A 793 18.28 -3.82 19.70
CA GLY A 793 18.94 -2.51 19.46
C GLY A 793 20.26 -2.63 18.69
N SER A 794 21.12 -3.58 19.04
CA SER A 794 22.40 -3.81 18.37
C SER A 794 22.26 -4.36 16.95
N GLY A 795 21.29 -5.25 16.71
CA GLY A 795 21.00 -5.79 15.39
C GLY A 795 20.47 -4.72 14.42
N LEU A 796 19.58 -3.82 14.90
CA LEU A 796 19.08 -2.70 14.12
C LEU A 796 20.21 -1.74 13.72
N LYS A 797 21.14 -1.42 14.64
CA LYS A 797 22.33 -0.62 14.31
C LYS A 797 23.18 -1.31 13.24
N LYS A 798 23.45 -2.61 13.42
CA LYS A 798 24.22 -3.39 12.45
C LYS A 798 23.55 -3.45 11.08
N SER A 799 22.21 -3.53 11.02
CA SER A 799 21.43 -3.45 9.79
C SER A 799 21.73 -2.15 9.01
N SER A 800 21.63 -0.98 9.66
CA SER A 800 21.97 0.30 9.03
C SER A 800 23.44 0.39 8.61
N GLN A 801 24.37 -0.11 9.43
CA GLN A 801 25.79 -0.11 9.09
C GLN A 801 26.07 -0.96 7.84
N VAL A 802 25.45 -2.15 7.73
CA VAL A 802 25.62 -3.04 6.57
C VAL A 802 24.91 -2.50 5.33
N ALA A 803 23.77 -1.81 5.48
CA ALA A 803 23.12 -1.14 4.36
C ALA A 803 24.03 -0.07 3.72
N ILE A 804 24.69 0.75 4.57
CA ILE A 804 25.69 1.73 4.12
C ILE A 804 26.90 1.04 3.50
N LEU A 805 27.39 -0.06 4.09
CA LEU A 805 28.49 -0.84 3.55
C LEU A 805 28.17 -1.40 2.16
N SER A 806 27.00 -2.02 1.99
CA SER A 806 26.57 -2.63 0.74
C SER A 806 26.49 -1.61 -0.41
N ALA A 807 25.94 -0.42 -0.13
CA ALA A 807 25.87 0.67 -1.11
C ALA A 807 27.26 1.18 -1.49
N ASN A 808 28.15 1.43 -0.52
CA ASN A 808 29.51 1.88 -0.79
C ASN A 808 30.35 0.83 -1.51
N TYR A 809 30.19 -0.46 -1.17
CA TYR A 809 30.83 -1.56 -1.87
C TYR A 809 30.38 -1.63 -3.34
N LEU A 810 29.08 -1.54 -3.60
CA LEU A 810 28.54 -1.51 -4.95
C LEU A 810 29.06 -0.31 -5.74
N ALA A 811 29.04 0.88 -5.17
CA ALA A 811 29.56 2.10 -5.79
C ALA A 811 31.05 1.96 -6.14
N GLN A 812 31.85 1.40 -5.23
CA GLN A 812 33.28 1.13 -5.47
C GLN A 812 33.52 0.17 -6.64
N ARG A 813 32.67 -0.86 -6.78
CA ARG A 813 32.73 -1.84 -7.87
C ARG A 813 32.35 -1.24 -9.23
N LEU A 814 31.43 -0.27 -9.25
CA LEU A 814 30.86 0.29 -10.48
C LEU A 814 31.55 1.58 -10.95
N LYS A 815 32.26 2.33 -10.10
CA LYS A 815 32.76 3.68 -10.39
C LYS A 815 33.67 3.79 -11.63
N GLU A 816 34.39 2.73 -12.01
CA GLU A 816 35.24 2.72 -13.20
C GLU A 816 34.45 2.53 -14.52
N HIS A 817 33.19 2.12 -14.40
CA HIS A 817 32.28 1.86 -15.52
C HIS A 817 31.17 2.89 -15.64
N TYR A 818 30.74 3.44 -14.51
CA TYR A 818 29.68 4.43 -14.38
C TYR A 818 30.09 5.47 -13.35
N PRO A 819 30.19 6.75 -13.71
CA PRO A 819 30.46 7.81 -12.73
C PRO A 819 29.40 7.85 -11.64
N ILE A 820 29.81 8.02 -10.39
CA ILE A 820 28.89 8.28 -9.26
C ILE A 820 28.59 9.77 -9.26
N VAL A 821 27.30 10.14 -9.29
CA VAL A 821 26.88 11.55 -9.45
C VAL A 821 27.17 12.37 -8.19
N TYR A 822 26.77 11.83 -7.03
CA TYR A 822 26.95 12.52 -5.75
C TYR A 822 27.66 11.65 -4.74
N THR A 823 28.53 12.25 -3.97
CA THR A 823 29.21 11.64 -2.81
C THR A 823 29.30 12.67 -1.69
N GLY A 824 29.25 12.21 -0.45
CA GLY A 824 29.52 13.04 0.72
C GLY A 824 31.01 13.24 0.95
N LYS A 825 31.36 13.73 2.14
CA LYS A 825 32.75 13.84 2.59
C LYS A 825 33.46 12.50 2.42
N ASN A 826 34.74 12.54 2.08
CA ASN A 826 35.58 11.37 1.85
C ASN A 826 35.18 10.50 0.63
N GLY A 827 34.33 10.98 -0.27
CA GLY A 827 33.89 10.22 -1.44
C GLY A 827 33.01 9.02 -1.13
N LEU A 828 32.35 9.01 0.04
CA LEU A 828 31.44 7.97 0.50
C LEU A 828 29.99 8.41 0.34
N ILE A 829 29.09 7.41 0.29
CA ILE A 829 27.63 7.58 0.12
C ILE A 829 26.87 6.99 1.31
N ALA A 830 25.60 7.31 1.44
CA ALA A 830 24.71 6.70 2.41
C ALA A 830 24.35 5.25 2.02
N HIS A 831 23.10 4.86 2.03
CA HIS A 831 22.63 3.50 1.73
C HIS A 831 22.21 3.27 0.27
N GLU A 832 22.32 4.28 -0.58
CA GLU A 832 21.97 4.25 -2.01
C GLU A 832 22.94 5.10 -2.83
N CYS A 833 23.08 4.83 -4.12
CA CYS A 833 23.94 5.61 -5.01
C CYS A 833 23.26 5.91 -6.34
N ILE A 834 23.66 7.03 -6.95
CA ILE A 834 23.22 7.45 -8.28
C ILE A 834 24.39 7.30 -9.25
N ILE A 835 24.23 6.46 -10.27
CA ILE A 835 25.19 6.29 -11.35
C ILE A 835 24.76 7.08 -12.59
N ASP A 836 25.74 7.70 -13.27
CA ASP A 836 25.54 8.53 -14.44
C ASP A 836 25.61 7.71 -15.74
N VAL A 837 24.54 7.72 -16.52
CA VAL A 837 24.47 7.05 -17.83
C VAL A 837 24.62 8.05 -18.97
N ARG A 838 24.54 9.36 -18.72
CA ARG A 838 24.60 10.41 -19.75
C ARG A 838 25.87 10.35 -20.62
N PRO A 839 27.09 10.13 -20.08
CA PRO A 839 28.27 9.99 -20.91
C PRO A 839 28.20 8.81 -21.87
N LEU A 840 27.63 7.68 -21.44
CA LEU A 840 27.45 6.51 -22.31
C LEU A 840 26.45 6.80 -23.43
N LYS A 841 25.38 7.53 -23.14
CA LYS A 841 24.37 7.93 -24.10
C LYS A 841 24.95 8.84 -25.20
N GLU A 842 25.80 9.78 -24.84
CA GLU A 842 26.42 10.71 -25.80
C GLU A 842 27.26 9.99 -26.85
N VAL A 843 28.01 8.96 -26.48
CA VAL A 843 28.93 8.27 -27.39
C VAL A 843 28.29 7.08 -28.12
N SER A 844 27.36 6.37 -27.49
CA SER A 844 26.77 5.12 -28.02
C SER A 844 25.30 5.24 -28.43
N GLY A 845 24.56 6.24 -27.92
CA GLY A 845 23.10 6.34 -28.03
C GLY A 845 22.32 5.39 -27.11
N ILE A 846 23.00 4.67 -26.20
CA ILE A 846 22.37 3.78 -25.22
C ILE A 846 21.88 4.60 -24.02
N THR A 847 20.60 4.46 -23.70
CA THR A 847 19.93 5.20 -22.63
C THR A 847 19.87 4.39 -21.33
N GLU A 848 19.51 5.06 -20.22
CA GLU A 848 19.20 4.42 -18.95
C GLU A 848 18.07 3.38 -19.06
N GLU A 849 17.09 3.63 -19.95
CA GLU A 849 16.03 2.66 -20.24
C GLU A 849 16.58 1.41 -20.95
N ASP A 850 17.49 1.57 -21.92
CA ASP A 850 18.09 0.43 -22.62
C ASP A 850 18.87 -0.47 -21.64
N ILE A 851 19.61 0.15 -20.68
CA ILE A 851 20.32 -0.58 -19.63
C ILE A 851 19.32 -1.31 -18.72
N ALA A 852 18.25 -0.63 -18.32
CA ALA A 852 17.19 -1.20 -17.50
C ALA A 852 16.53 -2.42 -18.16
N LYS A 853 16.19 -2.32 -19.44
CA LYS A 853 15.62 -3.45 -20.21
C LYS A 853 16.62 -4.58 -20.39
N ARG A 854 17.91 -4.25 -20.58
CA ARG A 854 18.96 -5.26 -20.71
C ARG A 854 19.20 -6.04 -19.41
N LEU A 855 19.09 -5.40 -18.24
CA LEU A 855 19.18 -6.06 -16.93
C LEU A 855 18.16 -7.19 -16.75
N ILE A 856 17.00 -7.11 -17.40
CA ILE A 856 15.99 -8.18 -17.38
C ILE A 856 16.56 -9.47 -18.00
N ASP A 857 17.33 -9.39 -19.07
CA ASP A 857 18.01 -10.55 -19.68
C ASP A 857 19.06 -11.15 -18.74
N TYR A 858 19.60 -10.37 -17.79
CA TYR A 858 20.49 -10.83 -16.71
C TYR A 858 19.72 -11.34 -15.48
N GLY A 859 18.39 -11.33 -15.52
CA GLY A 859 17.52 -11.82 -14.44
C GLY A 859 17.39 -10.86 -13.25
N PHE A 860 17.41 -9.54 -13.51
CA PHE A 860 17.18 -8.51 -12.50
C PHE A 860 16.03 -7.60 -12.86
N HIS A 861 15.30 -7.17 -11.85
CA HIS A 861 14.53 -5.93 -11.90
C HIS A 861 15.52 -4.76 -11.95
N ALA A 862 15.27 -3.78 -12.80
CA ALA A 862 16.18 -2.64 -12.90
C ALA A 862 16.05 -1.66 -11.72
N PRO A 863 17.11 -0.86 -11.44
CA PRO A 863 17.07 0.27 -10.52
C PRO A 863 16.08 1.36 -10.95
N THR A 864 15.85 2.33 -10.08
CA THR A 864 15.04 3.51 -10.39
C THR A 864 15.70 4.36 -11.48
N MET A 865 14.94 4.67 -12.53
CA MET A 865 15.42 5.39 -13.72
C MET A 865 15.14 6.88 -13.65
N SER A 866 16.09 7.71 -14.09
CA SER A 866 15.93 9.16 -14.34
C SER A 866 15.34 9.95 -13.16
N TRP A 867 15.60 9.50 -11.94
CA TRP A 867 15.19 10.18 -10.72
C TRP A 867 16.25 10.01 -9.63
N PRO A 868 16.54 11.05 -8.81
CA PRO A 868 16.07 12.44 -8.92
C PRO A 868 16.72 13.21 -10.07
N VAL A 869 17.73 12.65 -10.72
CA VAL A 869 18.49 13.27 -11.82
C VAL A 869 18.15 12.57 -13.14
N PRO A 870 17.72 13.31 -14.20
CA PRO A 870 17.47 12.72 -15.50
C PRO A 870 18.72 12.05 -16.10
N GLY A 871 18.53 10.89 -16.75
CA GLY A 871 19.62 10.15 -17.39
C GLY A 871 20.52 9.37 -16.44
N THR A 872 20.03 9.03 -15.26
CA THR A 872 20.76 8.28 -14.23
C THR A 872 20.01 7.03 -13.81
N LEU A 873 20.69 6.16 -13.07
CA LEU A 873 20.08 5.03 -12.36
C LEU A 873 20.42 5.15 -10.87
N MET A 874 19.39 5.04 -10.02
CA MET A 874 19.53 5.05 -8.58
C MET A 874 19.40 3.63 -8.02
N ILE A 875 20.40 3.20 -7.26
CA ILE A 875 20.58 1.83 -6.80
C ILE A 875 20.63 1.80 -5.28
N GLU A 876 19.77 1.00 -4.66
CA GLU A 876 19.77 0.73 -3.22
C GLU A 876 19.86 -0.79 -3.00
N PRO A 877 21.03 -1.35 -2.66
CA PRO A 877 21.12 -2.69 -2.10
C PRO A 877 20.79 -2.64 -0.61
N THR A 878 19.96 -3.55 -0.11
CA THR A 878 19.65 -3.60 1.32
C THR A 878 20.71 -4.38 2.09
N GLU A 879 20.69 -4.30 3.43
CA GLU A 879 21.54 -5.11 4.29
C GLU A 879 21.19 -6.60 4.23
N SER A 880 19.99 -6.96 3.74
CA SER A 880 19.55 -8.36 3.67
C SER A 880 20.05 -9.11 2.42
N GLU A 881 20.64 -8.39 1.46
CA GLU A 881 21.17 -9.02 0.26
C GLU A 881 22.57 -9.61 0.49
N PRO A 882 22.80 -10.90 0.18
CA PRO A 882 24.11 -11.49 0.33
C PRO A 882 25.12 -10.89 -0.66
N LYS A 883 26.39 -10.80 -0.25
CA LYS A 883 27.47 -10.25 -1.09
C LYS A 883 27.51 -10.91 -2.48
N ALA A 884 27.24 -12.23 -2.56
CA ALA A 884 27.22 -12.95 -3.84
C ALA A 884 26.17 -12.39 -4.82
N GLU A 885 25.00 -11.95 -4.32
CA GLU A 885 23.97 -11.34 -5.16
C GLU A 885 24.33 -9.91 -5.58
N ILE A 886 24.94 -9.14 -4.66
CA ILE A 886 25.47 -7.81 -4.98
C ILE A 886 26.57 -7.93 -6.05
N ASP A 887 27.46 -8.92 -5.93
CA ASP A 887 28.50 -9.22 -6.93
C ASP A 887 27.89 -9.60 -8.28
N ARG A 888 26.85 -10.47 -8.30
CA ARG A 888 26.12 -10.85 -9.51
C ARG A 888 25.52 -9.64 -10.23
N PHE A 889 24.93 -8.71 -9.47
CA PHE A 889 24.41 -7.45 -10.00
C PHE A 889 25.54 -6.57 -10.58
N CYS A 890 26.63 -6.39 -9.84
CA CYS A 890 27.79 -5.63 -10.33
C CYS A 890 28.38 -6.23 -11.62
N GLU A 891 28.47 -7.56 -11.70
CA GLU A 891 28.95 -8.26 -12.92
C GLU A 891 28.03 -8.03 -14.11
N ALA A 892 26.70 -8.05 -13.89
CA ALA A 892 25.71 -7.72 -14.91
C ALA A 892 25.89 -6.27 -15.41
N MET A 893 25.99 -5.30 -14.52
CA MET A 893 26.22 -3.90 -14.87
C MET A 893 27.55 -3.68 -15.61
N ILE A 894 28.64 -4.30 -15.15
CA ILE A 894 29.95 -4.23 -15.81
C ILE A 894 29.88 -4.86 -17.21
N SER A 895 29.17 -5.98 -17.37
CA SER A 895 28.97 -6.62 -18.67
C SER A 895 28.19 -5.71 -19.62
N ILE A 896 27.13 -5.06 -19.16
CA ILE A 896 26.34 -4.09 -19.92
C ILE A 896 27.19 -2.89 -20.35
N SER A 897 28.06 -2.37 -19.47
CA SER A 897 29.01 -1.31 -19.83
C SER A 897 29.93 -1.75 -20.99
N LYS A 898 30.43 -2.99 -20.99
CA LYS A 898 31.23 -3.55 -22.09
C LYS A 898 30.41 -3.74 -23.36
N GLU A 899 29.14 -4.11 -23.28
CA GLU A 899 28.21 -4.16 -24.40
C GLU A 899 28.02 -2.77 -25.02
N THR A 900 27.90 -1.73 -24.19
CA THR A 900 27.81 -0.34 -24.64
C THR A 900 29.06 0.12 -25.38
N GLN A 901 30.25 -0.26 -24.90
CA GLN A 901 31.51 0.01 -25.59
C GLN A 901 31.61 -0.65 -26.98
N ARG A 902 30.97 -1.82 -27.21
CA ARG A 902 30.88 -2.43 -28.53
C ARG A 902 30.00 -1.63 -29.49
N VAL A 903 28.94 -0.99 -28.99
CA VAL A 903 28.12 -0.07 -29.79
C VAL A 903 28.93 1.21 -30.10
N GLU A 904 29.60 1.78 -29.11
CA GLU A 904 30.47 2.95 -29.28
C GLU A 904 31.55 2.73 -30.32
N SER A 905 32.24 1.60 -30.26
CA SER A 905 33.30 1.26 -31.21
C SER A 905 32.81 0.88 -32.63
N GLY A 906 31.50 0.80 -32.83
CA GLY A 906 30.91 0.33 -34.12
C GLY A 906 31.01 -1.19 -34.33
N ALA A 907 31.39 -1.96 -33.31
CA ALA A 907 31.39 -3.42 -33.42
C ALA A 907 29.96 -4.00 -33.42
N TRP A 908 29.02 -3.26 -32.88
CA TRP A 908 27.57 -3.49 -32.98
C TRP A 908 26.88 -2.26 -33.57
N ASP A 909 25.79 -2.48 -34.30
CA ASP A 909 24.97 -1.42 -34.87
C ASP A 909 24.32 -0.59 -33.75
N LYS A 910 24.14 0.73 -33.98
CA LYS A 910 23.55 1.64 -32.97
C LYS A 910 22.05 1.43 -32.74
N ILE A 911 21.36 0.83 -33.69
CA ILE A 911 19.91 0.59 -33.66
C ILE A 911 19.66 -0.90 -33.39
N ASP A 912 20.35 -1.80 -34.10
CA ASP A 912 20.19 -3.24 -33.95
C ASP A 912 21.32 -3.84 -33.07
N ASN A 913 21.10 -3.84 -31.77
CA ASN A 913 22.02 -4.39 -30.77
C ASN A 913 21.25 -4.97 -29.58
N PRO A 914 21.89 -5.82 -28.74
CA PRO A 914 21.22 -6.49 -27.62
C PRO A 914 20.54 -5.53 -26.62
N LEU A 915 21.08 -4.32 -26.40
CA LEU A 915 20.52 -3.37 -25.44
C LEU A 915 19.24 -2.72 -25.98
N LYS A 916 19.21 -2.36 -27.27
CA LYS A 916 18.03 -1.77 -27.92
C LYS A 916 16.89 -2.77 -28.08
N ASN A 917 17.21 -4.04 -28.29
CA ASN A 917 16.24 -5.10 -28.54
C ASN A 917 15.80 -5.84 -27.27
N SER A 918 16.42 -5.55 -26.11
CA SER A 918 16.05 -6.16 -24.81
C SER A 918 14.66 -5.75 -24.32
N PRO A 919 14.00 -6.60 -23.52
CA PRO A 919 14.40 -7.94 -23.15
C PRO A 919 14.06 -8.98 -24.23
N HIS A 920 14.75 -10.15 -24.18
CA HIS A 920 14.59 -11.24 -25.14
C HIS A 920 13.78 -12.39 -24.54
N PRO A 921 12.50 -12.59 -24.90
CA PRO A 921 11.71 -13.73 -24.48
C PRO A 921 12.18 -15.03 -25.15
N SER A 922 11.73 -16.19 -24.66
CA SER A 922 12.11 -17.50 -25.21
C SER A 922 11.72 -17.68 -26.67
N GLU A 923 10.68 -17.00 -27.11
CA GLU A 923 10.20 -17.03 -28.51
C GLU A 923 11.20 -16.41 -29.49
N ASP A 924 12.03 -15.46 -29.05
CA ASP A 924 13.11 -14.92 -29.89
C ASP A 924 14.13 -16.01 -30.28
N LEU A 925 14.29 -17.06 -29.46
CA LEU A 925 15.19 -18.19 -29.79
C LEU A 925 14.56 -19.23 -30.73
N THR A 926 13.24 -19.32 -30.71
CA THR A 926 12.50 -20.28 -31.55
C THR A 926 12.12 -19.70 -32.90
N ASP A 927 12.34 -18.40 -33.10
CA ASP A 927 12.14 -17.74 -34.38
C ASP A 927 13.18 -18.27 -35.41
N PRO A 928 12.72 -18.89 -36.49
CA PRO A 928 13.63 -19.43 -37.51
C PRO A 928 14.43 -18.36 -38.26
N GLU A 929 13.95 -17.11 -38.25
CA GLU A 929 14.53 -15.97 -38.93
C GLU A 929 15.20 -14.99 -37.95
N TRP A 930 16.31 -15.41 -37.34
CA TRP A 930 17.13 -14.50 -36.53
C TRP A 930 17.78 -13.44 -37.43
N SER A 931 17.19 -12.25 -37.49
CA SER A 931 17.63 -11.17 -38.39
C SER A 931 18.61 -10.17 -37.76
N HIS A 932 18.96 -10.35 -36.47
CA HIS A 932 19.83 -9.44 -35.75
C HIS A 932 21.31 -9.62 -36.07
N SER A 933 22.09 -8.52 -35.96
CA SER A 933 23.53 -8.47 -36.19
C SER A 933 24.38 -9.19 -35.12
N TYR A 934 23.77 -9.60 -34.01
CA TYR A 934 24.36 -10.30 -32.86
C TYR A 934 23.77 -11.73 -32.74
N SER A 935 24.46 -12.62 -32.05
CA SER A 935 24.01 -14.00 -31.91
C SER A 935 22.91 -14.17 -30.85
N GLN A 936 22.06 -15.19 -31.02
CA GLN A 936 21.06 -15.60 -30.00
C GLN A 936 21.71 -15.86 -28.64
N GLU A 937 22.90 -16.44 -28.59
CA GLU A 937 23.65 -16.68 -27.37
C GLU A 937 23.96 -15.38 -26.62
N VAL A 938 24.44 -14.36 -27.33
CA VAL A 938 24.67 -13.02 -26.76
C VAL A 938 23.35 -12.37 -26.26
N ALA A 939 22.26 -12.58 -27.00
CA ALA A 939 20.94 -12.08 -26.60
C ALA A 939 20.54 -12.59 -25.22
N VAL A 940 20.56 -13.90 -24.99
CA VAL A 940 19.93 -14.54 -23.83
C VAL A 940 20.90 -15.05 -22.76
N TYR A 941 22.17 -15.32 -23.11
CA TYR A 941 23.20 -15.78 -22.16
C TYR A 941 24.46 -14.89 -22.21
N PRO A 942 24.31 -13.58 -21.93
CA PRO A 942 25.45 -12.67 -21.95
C PRO A 942 26.52 -13.01 -20.90
N LEU A 943 26.15 -13.75 -19.85
CA LEU A 943 27.07 -14.36 -18.88
C LEU A 943 26.84 -15.87 -18.79
N ALA A 944 27.95 -16.64 -18.63
CA ALA A 944 27.88 -18.10 -18.52
C ALA A 944 27.05 -18.61 -17.33
N SER A 945 27.01 -17.86 -16.23
CA SER A 945 26.22 -18.17 -15.04
C SER A 945 24.71 -18.24 -15.31
N LEU A 946 24.21 -17.48 -16.27
CA LEU A 946 22.79 -17.46 -16.66
C LEU A 946 22.28 -18.77 -17.24
N ARG A 947 23.16 -19.66 -17.73
CA ARG A 947 22.77 -20.99 -18.23
C ARG A 947 22.15 -21.87 -17.12
N ARG A 948 22.44 -21.57 -15.84
CA ARG A 948 21.88 -22.31 -14.69
C ARG A 948 20.58 -21.73 -14.17
N HIS A 949 20.42 -20.40 -14.21
CA HIS A 949 19.35 -19.66 -13.53
C HIS A 949 18.75 -18.58 -14.43
N LYS A 950 18.42 -18.95 -15.69
CA LYS A 950 17.80 -17.99 -16.62
C LYS A 950 16.37 -17.67 -16.22
N TYR A 951 16.10 -16.38 -16.07
CA TYR A 951 14.74 -15.85 -16.10
C TYR A 951 14.36 -15.54 -17.56
N TRP A 952 13.21 -16.04 -17.98
CA TRP A 952 12.67 -15.76 -19.30
C TRP A 952 11.56 -14.71 -19.19
N PRO A 953 11.76 -13.48 -19.70
CA PRO A 953 10.71 -12.49 -19.72
C PRO A 953 9.52 -12.99 -20.55
N PRO A 954 8.29 -12.82 -20.06
CA PRO A 954 7.08 -13.30 -20.75
C PRO A 954 6.74 -12.51 -22.01
N VAL A 955 7.25 -11.28 -22.14
CA VAL A 955 7.06 -10.37 -23.27
C VAL A 955 8.37 -9.69 -23.62
N ALA A 956 8.49 -9.23 -24.85
CA ALA A 956 9.57 -8.35 -25.28
C ALA A 956 9.33 -6.91 -24.76
N ARG A 957 10.14 -5.94 -25.22
CA ARG A 957 10.00 -4.52 -24.81
C ARG A 957 8.59 -4.00 -25.12
N VAL A 958 7.91 -3.50 -24.09
CA VAL A 958 6.55 -2.99 -24.20
C VAL A 958 6.54 -1.62 -24.86
N ASP A 959 5.65 -1.40 -25.84
CA ASP A 959 5.43 -0.12 -26.50
C ASP A 959 4.52 0.77 -25.65
N ASN A 960 5.13 1.64 -24.85
CA ASN A 960 4.41 2.57 -24.02
C ASN A 960 3.68 3.65 -24.84
N VAL A 961 4.20 4.06 -25.99
CA VAL A 961 3.58 5.08 -26.83
C VAL A 961 2.31 4.53 -27.50
N HIS A 962 2.36 3.30 -27.99
CA HIS A 962 1.17 2.62 -28.51
C HIS A 962 0.07 2.54 -27.44
N GLY A 963 0.40 2.08 -26.23
CA GLY A 963 -0.54 1.95 -25.12
C GLY A 963 -1.15 3.29 -24.67
N ASP A 964 -0.39 4.40 -24.70
CA ASP A 964 -0.92 5.73 -24.34
C ASP A 964 -1.81 6.34 -25.43
N ARG A 965 -1.63 5.92 -26.69
CA ARG A 965 -2.50 6.32 -27.82
C ARG A 965 -3.77 5.47 -27.92
N ASN A 966 -3.70 4.21 -27.50
CA ASN A 966 -4.77 3.23 -27.59
C ASN A 966 -5.09 2.71 -26.18
N VAL A 967 -5.64 3.56 -25.31
CA VAL A 967 -5.85 3.23 -23.90
C VAL A 967 -6.99 2.23 -23.76
N VAL A 968 -6.67 1.01 -23.28
CA VAL A 968 -7.63 -0.05 -22.93
C VAL A 968 -7.32 -0.50 -21.51
N CYS A 969 -8.23 -0.23 -20.57
CA CYS A 969 -8.07 -0.54 -19.14
C CYS A 969 -9.08 -1.59 -18.64
N SER A 970 -9.45 -2.51 -19.51
CA SER A 970 -10.28 -3.71 -19.24
C SER A 970 -9.56 -4.96 -19.73
N CYS A 971 -10.03 -6.14 -19.30
CA CYS A 971 -9.45 -7.40 -19.77
C CYS A 971 -9.56 -7.54 -21.29
N PRO A 972 -8.45 -7.71 -22.02
CA PRO A 972 -8.49 -8.00 -23.45
C PRO A 972 -9.20 -9.34 -23.72
N PRO A 973 -9.88 -9.50 -24.89
CA PRO A 973 -10.40 -10.80 -25.29
C PRO A 973 -9.28 -11.85 -25.33
N LEU A 974 -9.60 -13.12 -25.03
CA LEU A 974 -8.59 -14.20 -25.03
C LEU A 974 -7.91 -14.34 -26.38
N GLU A 975 -8.63 -14.13 -27.45
CA GLU A 975 -8.15 -14.19 -28.83
C GLU A 975 -7.02 -13.19 -29.08
N SER A 976 -6.97 -12.06 -28.35
CA SER A 976 -5.88 -11.07 -28.46
C SER A 976 -4.53 -11.56 -27.94
N TYR A 977 -4.52 -12.66 -27.19
CA TYR A 977 -3.27 -13.34 -26.74
C TYR A 977 -2.84 -14.46 -27.69
N GLU A 978 -3.74 -14.90 -28.59
CA GLU A 978 -3.51 -15.97 -29.55
C GLU A 978 -3.08 -15.42 -30.93
N GLU A 979 -3.43 -14.19 -31.27
CA GLU A 979 -3.05 -13.52 -32.53
C GLU A 979 -1.60 -13.05 -32.52
N GLY A 980 -0.72 -13.98 -32.75
CA GLY A 980 0.72 -13.79 -32.92
C GLY A 980 1.33 -14.81 -33.90
N GLU A 981 0.56 -15.21 -34.91
CA GLU A 981 1.08 -15.97 -36.08
C GLU A 981 1.58 -15.05 -37.20
#